data_83b520097a68192649f89d019495abb6
#
_entry.id   83b520097a68192649f89d019495abb6
#
_cell.length_a   1.000
_cell.length_b   1.000
_cell.length_c   1.000
_cell.angle_alpha   90.00
_cell.angle_beta   90.00
_cell.angle_gamma   90.00
#
_symmetry.space_group_name_H-M   'P 1'
#
loop_
_entity.id
_entity.type
_entity.pdbx_description
1 polymer ?
#
loop_
_entity_poly.entity_id
_entity_poly.type
_entity_poly.pdbx_seq_one_letter_code
_entity_poly.pdbx_strand_id
1 'polypeptide(L)'
;ISSRNAKDFYNLMDVYLDAVFNPRLLTDKRVFLQEGTRREIFNKDDEIQYQGVVYNEMKGAMSSSEEFIYQAMQEEMYPGNYPAFNSGGDPYEIIKLTYDELLDYYKRHYHPSNSFTVLYGDGDVDEELEHLDEFLSAYEYKEIPNKIGMTLAKDSKNFIERAYPNDVSDKHNYAYSFITGDIDNTRDSIMTEFLSKYLSYFSNSPLKKKIQEMGIASDLLSYSNYGYGNGNFTDINMILKDADSGKADIFKDAVEEELENIKAGRINGDIYDSALNLMDFTLKEFANTATKGIALALKAVAMWLFDKSPATAFVYNATLEELKKDQSTFINFVKDVHKDPKLIDFYPVKDFYKDRDEAERKALDEYKANLSDEELEALIKENEDLKAMQEAGDSKEALASIPTLKLSDLPRDIEKLPLEKISDSAYYSKEDSKICYLNLFFDISHIAEEDYVKVANLVDLLADIKTEKSSREKLETDIFKTTGAINFAASVVKNYKNGKLTPFVQCSAKFTKDKAVSAMKLIDEIIKYSDPSDEKVLKMNVLESVSDFDNNVLNIAPAIAMDVAKAQSLEKERLTLKLHGIEKFIHLKELKANFDELKDEEIKDYKRLMKTMFRKDGFISHYSFECRIAELDKAIAELEASLESIDAP
;
A
#
# COMPACT_ATOMS: atom_id res chain seq x y z
N ILE A 1 -11.19 -12.40 -10.17
CA ILE A 1 -10.50 -13.43 -10.97
C ILE A 1 -9.71 -12.79 -12.10
N SER A 2 -8.65 -13.43 -12.60
CA SER A 2 -7.94 -13.01 -13.82
C SER A 2 -7.14 -14.16 -14.39
N SER A 3 -7.06 -14.25 -15.71
CA SER A 3 -6.17 -15.17 -16.43
C SER A 3 -5.73 -14.57 -17.75
N ARG A 4 -4.56 -14.97 -18.25
CA ARG A 4 -4.08 -14.69 -19.62
C ARG A 4 -4.53 -15.77 -20.63
N ASN A 5 -5.15 -16.83 -20.16
CA ASN A 5 -5.71 -17.89 -20.99
C ASN A 5 -7.23 -17.78 -21.01
N ALA A 6 -7.83 -17.56 -22.17
CA ALA A 6 -9.28 -17.36 -22.29
C ALA A 6 -10.09 -18.52 -21.70
N LYS A 7 -9.70 -19.77 -21.96
CA LYS A 7 -10.38 -20.94 -21.40
C LYS A 7 -10.31 -20.98 -19.87
N ASP A 8 -9.17 -20.62 -19.30
CA ASP A 8 -9.01 -20.53 -17.84
C ASP A 8 -9.84 -19.38 -17.25
N PHE A 9 -9.94 -18.27 -17.98
CA PHE A 9 -10.77 -17.14 -17.55
C PHE A 9 -12.24 -17.56 -17.42
N TYR A 10 -12.81 -18.28 -18.39
CA TYR A 10 -14.18 -18.78 -18.31
C TYR A 10 -14.33 -19.86 -17.22
N ASN A 11 -13.37 -20.78 -17.11
CA ASN A 11 -13.35 -21.77 -16.00
C ASN A 11 -13.40 -21.08 -14.63
N LEU A 12 -12.60 -20.01 -14.45
CA LEU A 12 -12.57 -19.24 -13.22
C LEU A 12 -13.87 -18.46 -13.01
N MET A 13 -14.48 -17.96 -14.09
CA MET A 13 -15.77 -17.28 -14.03
C MET A 13 -16.86 -18.22 -13.52
N ASP A 14 -16.95 -19.43 -14.05
CA ASP A 14 -17.90 -20.45 -13.60
C ASP A 14 -17.75 -20.78 -12.13
N VAL A 15 -16.52 -21.09 -11.70
CA VAL A 15 -16.22 -21.43 -10.30
C VAL A 15 -16.54 -20.25 -9.36
N TYR A 16 -16.21 -19.02 -9.77
CA TYR A 16 -16.44 -17.86 -8.94
C TYR A 16 -17.93 -17.48 -8.83
N LEU A 17 -18.67 -17.51 -9.95
CA LEU A 17 -20.12 -17.27 -9.93
C LEU A 17 -20.85 -18.30 -9.09
N ASP A 18 -20.47 -19.59 -9.22
CA ASP A 18 -21.05 -20.66 -8.39
C ASP A 18 -20.74 -20.45 -6.92
N ALA A 19 -19.49 -20.16 -6.57
CA ALA A 19 -19.08 -19.90 -5.18
C ALA A 19 -19.80 -18.69 -4.56
N VAL A 20 -20.11 -17.66 -5.35
CA VAL A 20 -20.81 -16.46 -4.87
C VAL A 20 -22.32 -16.69 -4.71
N PHE A 21 -22.97 -17.36 -5.68
CA PHE A 21 -24.43 -17.47 -5.72
C PHE A 21 -24.97 -18.82 -5.21
N ASN A 22 -24.14 -19.87 -5.13
CA ASN A 22 -24.51 -21.18 -4.63
C ASN A 22 -23.49 -21.71 -3.58
N PRO A 23 -23.06 -20.92 -2.59
CA PRO A 23 -22.01 -21.32 -1.68
C PRO A 23 -22.45 -22.53 -0.83
N ARG A 24 -21.50 -23.41 -0.52
CA ARG A 24 -21.69 -24.55 0.40
C ARG A 24 -22.23 -24.11 1.77
N LEU A 25 -22.02 -22.87 2.17
CA LEU A 25 -22.60 -22.24 3.35
C LEU A 25 -24.14 -22.45 3.46
N LEU A 26 -24.84 -22.49 2.33
CA LEU A 26 -26.32 -22.65 2.31
C LEU A 26 -26.78 -24.03 2.80
N THR A 27 -25.92 -25.04 2.76
CA THR A 27 -26.25 -26.44 3.03
C THR A 27 -25.40 -27.07 4.12
N ASP A 28 -24.32 -26.45 4.54
CA ASP A 28 -23.35 -27.01 5.51
C ASP A 28 -22.97 -25.96 6.56
N LYS A 29 -23.54 -26.10 7.76
CA LYS A 29 -23.25 -25.23 8.92
C LYS A 29 -21.77 -25.19 9.28
N ARG A 30 -20.99 -26.24 8.96
CA ARG A 30 -19.56 -26.30 9.31
C ARG A 30 -18.75 -25.21 8.63
N VAL A 31 -19.21 -24.70 7.48
CA VAL A 31 -18.59 -23.51 6.83
C VAL A 31 -18.67 -22.28 7.74
N PHE A 32 -19.83 -22.04 8.37
CA PHE A 32 -19.97 -20.96 9.35
C PHE A 32 -19.07 -21.16 10.58
N LEU A 33 -18.99 -22.39 11.09
CA LEU A 33 -18.15 -22.73 12.25
C LEU A 33 -16.64 -22.57 11.94
N GLN A 34 -16.24 -22.81 10.70
CA GLN A 34 -14.86 -22.64 10.25
C GLN A 34 -14.53 -21.18 10.02
N GLU A 35 -15.32 -20.50 9.21
CA GLU A 35 -15.01 -19.17 8.70
C GLU A 35 -15.46 -18.04 9.66
N GLY A 36 -16.63 -18.16 10.26
CA GLY A 36 -17.21 -17.15 11.14
C GLY A 36 -16.71 -17.25 12.58
N THR A 37 -17.43 -18.02 13.39
CA THR A 37 -17.11 -18.22 14.81
C THR A 37 -17.65 -19.54 15.33
N ARG A 38 -16.95 -20.14 16.29
CA ARG A 38 -17.38 -21.32 17.04
C ARG A 38 -16.85 -21.28 18.47
N ARG A 39 -17.48 -22.04 19.36
CA ARG A 39 -16.91 -22.41 20.65
C ARG A 39 -16.14 -23.71 20.47
N GLU A 40 -14.84 -23.67 20.70
CA GLU A 40 -13.94 -24.79 20.47
C GLU A 40 -13.55 -25.47 21.78
N ILE A 41 -13.72 -26.80 21.84
CA ILE A 41 -13.26 -27.66 22.91
C ILE A 41 -13.10 -29.08 22.37
N PHE A 42 -12.04 -29.79 22.79
CA PHE A 42 -11.77 -31.17 22.36
C PHE A 42 -11.79 -32.20 23.52
N ASN A 43 -11.57 -31.77 24.76
CA ASN A 43 -11.66 -32.64 25.93
C ASN A 43 -12.49 -31.95 27.02
N LYS A 44 -13.18 -32.77 27.87
CA LYS A 44 -14.05 -32.25 28.93
C LYS A 44 -13.32 -31.34 29.93
N ASP A 45 -12.02 -31.54 30.13
CA ASP A 45 -11.20 -30.79 31.07
C ASP A 45 -10.60 -29.50 30.45
N ASP A 46 -10.63 -29.36 29.11
CA ASP A 46 -10.10 -28.19 28.43
C ASP A 46 -10.98 -26.96 28.66
N GLU A 47 -10.40 -25.78 28.55
CA GLU A 47 -11.16 -24.52 28.49
C GLU A 47 -11.84 -24.37 27.12
N ILE A 48 -13.08 -23.86 27.12
CA ILE A 48 -13.72 -23.44 25.85
C ILE A 48 -13.08 -22.15 25.37
N GLN A 49 -12.81 -22.07 24.06
CA GLN A 49 -12.30 -20.87 23.40
C GLN A 49 -13.17 -20.49 22.21
N TYR A 50 -13.21 -19.19 21.86
CA TYR A 50 -13.74 -18.81 20.56
C TYR A 50 -12.69 -19.01 19.48
N GLN A 51 -13.12 -19.55 18.34
CA GLN A 51 -12.30 -19.77 17.15
C GLN A 51 -13.13 -19.48 15.89
N GLY A 52 -12.47 -19.14 14.82
CA GLY A 52 -13.04 -18.87 13.50
C GLY A 52 -12.08 -18.00 12.68
N VAL A 53 -12.08 -18.12 11.37
CA VAL A 53 -11.16 -17.37 10.52
C VAL A 53 -11.41 -15.86 10.70
N VAL A 54 -12.65 -15.41 10.47
CA VAL A 54 -13.00 -13.98 10.59
C VAL A 54 -12.84 -13.47 12.02
N TYR A 55 -13.25 -14.25 13.03
CA TYR A 55 -13.05 -13.88 14.44
C TYR A 55 -11.57 -13.64 14.76
N ASN A 56 -10.70 -14.59 14.40
CA ASN A 56 -9.27 -14.49 14.69
C ASN A 56 -8.59 -13.35 13.91
N GLU A 57 -8.99 -13.16 12.65
CA GLU A 57 -8.50 -12.07 11.80
C GLU A 57 -8.85 -10.70 12.41
N MET A 58 -10.09 -10.51 12.84
CA MET A 58 -10.53 -9.26 13.44
C MET A 58 -9.96 -9.03 14.84
N LYS A 59 -9.74 -10.08 15.65
CA LYS A 59 -8.98 -9.97 16.92
C LYS A 59 -7.55 -9.51 16.65
N GLY A 60 -6.92 -10.04 15.60
CA GLY A 60 -5.58 -9.63 15.16
C GLY A 60 -5.54 -8.17 14.66
N ALA A 61 -6.47 -7.78 13.81
CA ALA A 61 -6.57 -6.41 13.27
C ALA A 61 -6.75 -5.38 14.41
N MET A 62 -7.61 -5.65 15.38
CA MET A 62 -7.82 -4.75 16.54
C MET A 62 -6.60 -4.60 17.45
N SER A 63 -5.60 -5.48 17.36
CA SER A 63 -4.35 -5.33 18.11
C SER A 63 -3.44 -4.23 17.55
N SER A 64 -3.69 -3.77 16.32
CA SER A 64 -2.96 -2.67 15.68
C SER A 64 -3.49 -1.32 16.18
N SER A 65 -2.63 -0.53 16.82
CA SER A 65 -2.98 0.84 17.24
C SER A 65 -3.34 1.74 16.05
N GLU A 66 -2.70 1.55 14.90
CA GLU A 66 -2.96 2.36 13.70
C GLU A 66 -4.34 2.05 13.11
N GLU A 67 -4.69 0.76 13.00
CA GLU A 67 -6.02 0.34 12.53
C GLU A 67 -7.13 0.82 13.48
N PHE A 68 -6.88 0.73 14.78
CA PHE A 68 -7.81 1.26 15.79
C PHE A 68 -8.04 2.76 15.62
N ILE A 69 -6.96 3.55 15.49
CA ILE A 69 -7.06 5.02 15.30
C ILE A 69 -7.84 5.34 14.03
N TYR A 70 -7.55 4.65 12.93
CA TYR A 70 -8.27 4.84 11.67
C TYR A 70 -9.77 4.56 11.82
N GLN A 71 -10.13 3.42 12.41
CA GLN A 71 -11.53 3.04 12.65
C GLN A 71 -12.23 4.05 13.56
N ALA A 72 -11.60 4.44 14.67
CA ALA A 72 -12.16 5.42 15.61
C ALA A 72 -12.35 6.81 14.97
N MET A 73 -11.46 7.21 14.06
CA MET A 73 -11.66 8.43 13.26
C MET A 73 -12.92 8.34 12.40
N GLN A 74 -13.15 7.22 11.73
CA GLN A 74 -14.36 7.01 10.91
C GLN A 74 -15.64 7.06 11.77
N GLU A 75 -15.61 6.47 12.97
CA GLU A 75 -16.71 6.53 13.93
C GLU A 75 -17.05 7.97 14.33
N GLU A 76 -16.04 8.80 14.57
CA GLU A 76 -16.23 10.19 14.97
C GLU A 76 -16.59 11.10 13.79
N MET A 77 -16.07 10.84 12.61
CA MET A 77 -16.39 11.62 11.40
C MET A 77 -17.80 11.31 10.87
N TYR A 78 -18.24 10.06 10.94
CA TYR A 78 -19.46 9.56 10.32
C TYR A 78 -20.40 8.81 11.29
N PRO A 79 -20.71 9.36 12.49
CA PRO A 79 -21.45 8.63 13.51
C PRO A 79 -22.80 8.11 13.00
N GLY A 80 -23.03 6.81 13.16
CA GLY A 80 -24.26 6.13 12.74
C GLY A 80 -24.41 5.94 11.21
N ASN A 81 -23.39 6.28 10.43
CA ASN A 81 -23.36 6.06 8.98
C ASN A 81 -22.43 4.89 8.63
N TYR A 82 -22.54 4.42 7.39
CA TYR A 82 -21.78 3.28 6.89
C TYR A 82 -20.27 3.32 7.18
N PRO A 83 -19.52 4.41 6.97
CA PRO A 83 -18.08 4.41 7.22
C PRO A 83 -17.68 4.23 8.70
N ALA A 84 -18.61 4.46 9.64
CA ALA A 84 -18.37 4.25 11.07
C ALA A 84 -18.32 2.77 11.46
N PHE A 85 -18.68 1.85 10.55
CA PHE A 85 -18.69 0.42 10.83
C PHE A 85 -17.52 -0.28 10.11
N ASN A 86 -16.81 -1.12 10.83
CA ASN A 86 -15.80 -1.98 10.24
C ASN A 86 -16.46 -3.11 9.44
N SER A 87 -16.13 -3.27 8.16
CA SER A 87 -16.70 -4.30 7.29
C SER A 87 -16.36 -5.73 7.74
N GLY A 88 -15.22 -5.94 8.42
CA GLY A 88 -14.83 -7.22 9.01
C GLY A 88 -15.57 -7.52 10.31
N GLY A 89 -16.16 -6.51 10.97
CA GLY A 89 -16.90 -6.62 12.22
C GLY A 89 -16.05 -6.46 13.49
N ASP A 90 -16.71 -6.22 14.61
CA ASP A 90 -16.09 -6.25 15.95
C ASP A 90 -16.02 -7.72 16.42
N PRO A 91 -14.85 -8.28 16.79
CA PRO A 91 -14.73 -9.67 17.23
C PRO A 91 -15.60 -9.99 18.43
N TYR A 92 -15.88 -9.05 19.33
CA TYR A 92 -16.76 -9.25 20.47
C TYR A 92 -18.26 -9.22 20.10
N GLU A 93 -18.59 -8.78 18.89
CA GLU A 93 -19.95 -8.89 18.33
C GLU A 93 -20.09 -10.12 17.41
N ILE A 94 -19.02 -10.47 16.66
CA ILE A 94 -18.99 -11.66 15.79
C ILE A 94 -19.36 -12.93 16.56
N ILE A 95 -18.90 -13.08 17.81
CA ILE A 95 -19.21 -14.25 18.65
C ILE A 95 -20.69 -14.41 19.03
N LYS A 96 -21.50 -13.37 18.81
CA LYS A 96 -22.95 -13.38 19.07
C LYS A 96 -23.78 -13.82 17.86
N LEU A 97 -23.18 -13.80 16.67
CA LEU A 97 -23.86 -14.15 15.43
C LEU A 97 -24.20 -15.64 15.38
N THR A 98 -25.33 -15.94 14.79
CA THR A 98 -25.80 -17.31 14.56
C THR A 98 -25.76 -17.69 13.09
N TYR A 99 -25.73 -18.97 12.81
CA TYR A 99 -25.81 -19.49 11.44
C TYR A 99 -27.11 -19.07 10.73
N ASP A 100 -28.23 -19.04 11.44
CA ASP A 100 -29.53 -18.65 10.87
C ASP A 100 -29.55 -17.17 10.50
N GLU A 101 -28.96 -16.29 11.30
CA GLU A 101 -28.81 -14.87 10.95
C GLU A 101 -27.94 -14.66 9.72
N LEU A 102 -26.82 -15.42 9.60
CA LEU A 102 -25.98 -15.37 8.42
C LEU A 102 -26.70 -15.84 7.17
N LEU A 103 -27.48 -16.95 7.26
CA LEU A 103 -28.28 -17.44 6.16
C LEU A 103 -29.36 -16.45 5.72
N ASP A 104 -30.03 -15.80 6.69
CA ASP A 104 -31.07 -14.81 6.41
C ASP A 104 -30.45 -13.57 5.71
N TYR A 105 -29.29 -13.11 6.20
CA TYR A 105 -28.54 -12.02 5.59
C TYR A 105 -28.13 -12.37 4.14
N TYR A 106 -27.54 -13.55 3.95
CA TYR A 106 -27.12 -14.02 2.62
C TYR A 106 -28.30 -14.05 1.65
N LYS A 107 -29.43 -14.69 2.01
CA LYS A 107 -30.63 -14.81 1.16
C LYS A 107 -31.27 -13.46 0.80
N ARG A 108 -31.10 -12.44 1.67
CA ARG A 108 -31.62 -11.09 1.41
C ARG A 108 -30.74 -10.31 0.46
N HIS A 109 -29.42 -10.44 0.56
CA HIS A 109 -28.48 -9.53 -0.10
C HIS A 109 -27.71 -10.15 -1.26
N TYR A 110 -27.39 -11.44 -1.22
CA TYR A 110 -26.64 -12.14 -2.26
C TYR A 110 -27.57 -12.65 -3.35
N HIS A 111 -27.80 -11.79 -4.33
CA HIS A 111 -28.65 -12.10 -5.50
C HIS A 111 -28.10 -11.34 -6.71
N PRO A 112 -28.13 -11.91 -7.96
CA PRO A 112 -27.66 -11.21 -9.15
C PRO A 112 -28.25 -9.81 -9.35
N SER A 113 -29.52 -9.59 -8.97
CA SER A 113 -30.15 -8.26 -9.02
C SER A 113 -29.54 -7.22 -8.08
N ASN A 114 -28.67 -7.63 -7.16
CA ASN A 114 -27.93 -6.76 -6.23
C ASN A 114 -26.41 -6.88 -6.43
N SER A 115 -25.96 -7.22 -7.63
CA SER A 115 -24.56 -7.34 -7.96
C SER A 115 -24.15 -6.34 -9.04
N PHE A 116 -22.87 -5.92 -8.98
CA PHE A 116 -22.21 -5.19 -10.05
C PHE A 116 -21.12 -6.08 -10.64
N THR A 117 -21.25 -6.39 -11.93
CA THR A 117 -20.23 -7.15 -12.66
C THR A 117 -19.38 -6.20 -13.48
N VAL A 118 -18.06 -6.28 -13.32
CA VAL A 118 -17.09 -5.52 -14.09
C VAL A 118 -16.21 -6.49 -14.86
N LEU A 119 -16.20 -6.37 -16.18
CA LEU A 119 -15.31 -7.08 -17.10
C LEU A 119 -14.20 -6.12 -17.53
N TYR A 120 -12.95 -6.56 -17.46
CA TYR A 120 -11.79 -5.81 -17.88
C TYR A 120 -10.75 -6.72 -18.53
N GLY A 121 -10.40 -6.44 -19.76
CA GLY A 121 -9.41 -7.20 -20.51
C GLY A 121 -9.49 -6.94 -22.01
N ASP A 122 -8.88 -7.81 -22.77
CA ASP A 122 -8.90 -7.85 -24.24
C ASP A 122 -9.70 -9.05 -24.77
N GLY A 123 -10.56 -9.65 -23.91
CA GLY A 123 -11.51 -10.69 -24.29
C GLY A 123 -12.60 -10.21 -25.23
N ASP A 124 -13.33 -11.13 -25.84
CA ASP A 124 -14.50 -10.82 -26.65
C ASP A 124 -15.69 -10.52 -25.72
N VAL A 125 -16.13 -9.26 -25.72
CA VAL A 125 -17.20 -8.79 -24.84
C VAL A 125 -18.52 -9.50 -25.09
N ASP A 126 -18.82 -9.86 -26.34
CA ASP A 126 -20.09 -10.54 -26.69
C ASP A 126 -20.05 -11.98 -26.14
N GLU A 127 -18.93 -12.70 -26.27
CA GLU A 127 -18.76 -14.04 -25.69
C GLU A 127 -18.81 -13.99 -24.16
N GLU A 128 -18.17 -13.00 -23.52
CA GLU A 128 -18.19 -12.82 -22.06
C GLU A 128 -19.61 -12.53 -21.54
N LEU A 129 -20.38 -11.70 -22.26
CA LEU A 129 -21.77 -11.41 -21.91
C LEU A 129 -22.70 -12.61 -22.13
N GLU A 130 -22.51 -13.39 -23.23
CA GLU A 130 -23.26 -14.62 -23.46
C GLU A 130 -23.02 -15.64 -22.33
N HIS A 131 -21.76 -15.79 -21.90
CA HIS A 131 -21.40 -16.68 -20.81
C HIS A 131 -22.03 -16.27 -19.47
N LEU A 132 -22.05 -14.97 -19.17
CA LEU A 132 -22.73 -14.42 -17.99
C LEU A 132 -24.24 -14.63 -18.08
N ASP A 133 -24.87 -14.39 -19.25
CA ASP A 133 -26.31 -14.53 -19.46
C ASP A 133 -26.75 -15.99 -19.26
N GLU A 134 -25.95 -16.96 -19.73
CA GLU A 134 -26.21 -18.38 -19.52
C GLU A 134 -26.33 -18.70 -18.03
N PHE A 135 -25.40 -18.20 -17.20
CA PHE A 135 -25.45 -18.41 -15.74
C PHE A 135 -26.60 -17.62 -15.09
N LEU A 136 -26.77 -16.35 -15.42
CA LEU A 136 -27.71 -15.45 -14.78
C LEU A 136 -29.16 -15.72 -15.16
N SER A 137 -29.42 -16.33 -16.32
CA SER A 137 -30.76 -16.69 -16.78
C SER A 137 -31.52 -17.66 -15.88
N ALA A 138 -30.79 -18.35 -14.97
CA ALA A 138 -31.40 -19.19 -13.94
C ALA A 138 -32.09 -18.40 -12.82
N TYR A 139 -31.89 -17.09 -12.75
CA TYR A 139 -32.41 -16.21 -11.70
C TYR A 139 -33.50 -15.28 -12.25
N GLU A 140 -34.59 -15.13 -11.52
CA GLU A 140 -35.59 -14.11 -11.80
C GLU A 140 -35.20 -12.77 -11.17
N TYR A 141 -35.55 -11.65 -11.81
CA TYR A 141 -35.31 -10.33 -11.24
C TYR A 141 -36.02 -10.18 -9.89
N LYS A 142 -35.30 -9.67 -8.90
CA LYS A 142 -35.78 -9.37 -7.56
C LYS A 142 -35.40 -7.93 -7.18
N GLU A 143 -36.39 -7.12 -6.82
CA GLU A 143 -36.12 -5.80 -6.26
C GLU A 143 -35.53 -5.97 -4.84
N ILE A 144 -34.31 -5.48 -4.65
CA ILE A 144 -33.63 -5.48 -3.35
C ILE A 144 -33.49 -4.03 -2.93
N PRO A 145 -34.15 -3.62 -1.83
CA PRO A 145 -34.01 -2.26 -1.32
C PRO A 145 -32.59 -2.09 -0.75
N ASN A 146 -31.74 -1.38 -1.48
CA ASN A 146 -30.31 -1.25 -1.16
C ASN A 146 -29.85 0.21 -1.24
N LYS A 147 -30.66 1.12 -0.67
CA LYS A 147 -30.26 2.53 -0.63
C LYS A 147 -29.41 2.81 0.59
N ILE A 148 -28.12 3.01 0.39
CA ILE A 148 -27.19 3.52 1.39
C ILE A 148 -27.37 5.05 1.41
N GLY A 149 -28.24 5.54 2.31
CA GLY A 149 -28.37 6.96 2.57
C GLY A 149 -27.40 7.36 3.67
N MET A 150 -26.66 8.45 3.48
CA MET A 150 -25.83 9.05 4.51
C MET A 150 -26.37 10.40 4.93
N THR A 151 -26.42 10.65 6.24
CA THR A 151 -26.78 11.95 6.80
C THR A 151 -25.75 12.33 7.85
N LEU A 152 -25.05 13.43 7.61
CA LEU A 152 -24.08 13.95 8.57
C LEU A 152 -24.78 14.47 9.82
N ALA A 153 -24.24 14.18 10.99
CA ALA A 153 -24.73 14.70 12.24
C ALA A 153 -24.58 16.23 12.30
N LYS A 154 -25.65 16.93 12.66
CA LYS A 154 -25.68 18.40 12.72
C LYS A 154 -24.99 18.99 13.95
N ASP A 155 -24.88 18.22 15.03
CA ASP A 155 -24.37 18.66 16.35
C ASP A 155 -23.22 17.74 16.81
N SER A 156 -22.11 17.76 16.10
CA SER A 156 -20.91 17.02 16.51
C SER A 156 -19.96 17.90 17.33
N LYS A 157 -19.34 17.30 18.37
CA LYS A 157 -18.28 17.97 19.13
C LYS A 157 -17.08 18.22 18.21
N ASN A 158 -16.48 19.41 18.32
CA ASN A 158 -15.28 19.76 17.52
C ASN A 158 -13.99 19.26 18.18
N PHE A 159 -14.00 18.97 19.49
CA PHE A 159 -12.88 18.36 20.21
C PHE A 159 -13.35 17.07 20.90
N ILE A 160 -12.61 15.99 20.70
CA ILE A 160 -12.96 14.64 21.16
C ILE A 160 -11.71 13.99 21.74
N GLU A 161 -11.86 13.36 22.91
CA GLU A 161 -10.81 12.52 23.50
C GLU A 161 -11.20 11.05 23.35
N ARG A 162 -10.29 10.23 22.82
CA ARG A 162 -10.47 8.78 22.60
C ARG A 162 -9.29 8.00 23.16
N ALA A 163 -9.56 7.04 24.02
CA ALA A 163 -8.56 6.07 24.42
C ALA A 163 -8.21 5.15 23.25
N TYR A 164 -6.93 4.77 23.11
CA TYR A 164 -6.49 3.77 22.14
C TYR A 164 -5.51 2.76 22.74
N PRO A 165 -5.44 1.50 22.23
CA PRO A 165 -4.57 0.48 22.77
C PRO A 165 -3.11 0.80 22.48
N ASN A 166 -2.30 0.97 23.55
CA ASN A 166 -0.85 1.07 23.43
C ASN A 166 -0.17 0.68 24.77
N ASP A 167 0.55 -0.44 24.76
CA ASP A 167 1.24 -0.97 25.94
C ASP A 167 2.68 -0.48 26.06
N VAL A 168 3.24 0.10 25.00
CA VAL A 168 4.67 0.41 24.88
C VAL A 168 4.97 1.88 25.09
N SER A 169 4.09 2.78 24.64
CA SER A 169 4.30 4.22 24.60
C SER A 169 3.26 4.97 25.41
N ASP A 170 3.64 6.11 25.99
CA ASP A 170 2.74 7.09 26.62
C ASP A 170 2.41 8.27 25.68
N LYS A 171 2.75 8.15 24.41
CA LYS A 171 2.56 9.20 23.41
C LYS A 171 1.12 9.24 22.90
N HIS A 172 0.67 10.45 22.61
CA HIS A 172 -0.62 10.73 22.01
C HIS A 172 -0.54 10.77 20.49
N ASN A 173 -1.66 10.52 19.82
CA ASN A 173 -1.84 10.84 18.39
C ASN A 173 -2.99 11.84 18.28
N TYR A 174 -2.81 12.92 17.51
CA TYR A 174 -3.84 13.93 17.31
C TYR A 174 -4.31 13.92 15.87
N ALA A 175 -5.60 13.74 15.64
CA ALA A 175 -6.16 13.81 14.30
C ALA A 175 -6.93 15.13 14.12
N TYR A 176 -6.68 15.81 12.99
CA TYR A 176 -7.45 16.95 12.54
C TYR A 176 -8.10 16.61 11.20
N SER A 177 -9.44 16.57 11.20
CA SER A 177 -10.20 16.00 10.07
C SER A 177 -11.39 16.88 9.70
N PHE A 178 -11.69 16.97 8.39
CA PHE A 178 -12.89 17.64 7.89
C PHE A 178 -13.34 17.09 6.55
N ILE A 179 -14.63 17.21 6.25
CA ILE A 179 -15.25 16.82 4.99
C ILE A 179 -14.95 17.90 3.94
N THR A 180 -14.59 17.48 2.73
CA THR A 180 -14.18 18.35 1.63
C THR A 180 -15.18 18.42 0.48
N GLY A 181 -16.06 17.43 0.35
CA GLY A 181 -17.05 17.42 -0.71
C GLY A 181 -17.78 16.10 -0.84
N ASP A 182 -18.47 15.94 -1.95
CA ASP A 182 -19.19 14.73 -2.33
C ASP A 182 -18.38 13.89 -3.32
N ILE A 183 -18.48 12.56 -3.20
CA ILE A 183 -17.76 11.62 -4.07
C ILE A 183 -18.14 11.72 -5.55
N ASP A 184 -19.36 12.14 -5.86
CA ASP A 184 -19.83 12.32 -7.23
C ASP A 184 -19.26 13.58 -7.91
N ASN A 185 -18.65 14.45 -7.15
CA ASN A 185 -17.89 15.57 -7.66
C ASN A 185 -16.39 15.16 -7.75
N THR A 186 -16.01 14.58 -8.89
CA THR A 186 -14.62 14.17 -9.15
C THR A 186 -13.61 15.32 -8.93
N ARG A 187 -14.05 16.57 -9.13
CA ARG A 187 -13.25 17.75 -8.85
C ARG A 187 -12.89 17.85 -7.38
N ASP A 188 -13.84 17.64 -6.47
CA ASP A 188 -13.59 17.70 -5.03
C ASP A 188 -12.64 16.57 -4.59
N SER A 189 -12.80 15.38 -5.14
CA SER A 189 -11.87 14.26 -4.90
C SER A 189 -10.43 14.60 -5.27
N ILE A 190 -10.23 15.14 -6.48
CA ILE A 190 -8.89 15.54 -6.97
C ILE A 190 -8.32 16.70 -6.16
N MET A 191 -9.14 17.69 -5.81
CA MET A 191 -8.72 18.82 -4.99
C MET A 191 -8.36 18.42 -3.56
N THR A 192 -9.09 17.46 -2.99
CA THR A 192 -8.82 16.90 -1.66
C THR A 192 -7.47 16.18 -1.63
N GLU A 193 -7.21 15.33 -2.63
CA GLU A 193 -5.92 14.66 -2.77
C GLU A 193 -4.78 15.68 -2.97
N PHE A 194 -5.02 16.70 -3.80
CA PHE A 194 -4.04 17.76 -4.01
C PHE A 194 -3.72 18.53 -2.73
N LEU A 195 -4.74 18.88 -1.93
CA LEU A 195 -4.55 19.55 -0.65
C LEU A 195 -3.73 18.70 0.32
N SER A 196 -4.02 17.40 0.42
CA SER A 196 -3.26 16.46 1.25
C SER A 196 -1.79 16.43 0.85
N LYS A 197 -1.50 16.27 -0.45
CA LYS A 197 -0.13 16.25 -0.97
C LYS A 197 0.61 17.57 -0.74
N TYR A 198 -0.05 18.70 -0.98
CA TYR A 198 0.53 20.01 -0.75
C TYR A 198 0.92 20.23 0.71
N LEU A 199 0.06 19.86 1.66
CA LEU A 199 0.28 20.13 3.08
C LEU A 199 1.38 19.27 3.71
N SER A 200 1.51 17.98 3.30
CA SER A 200 2.28 17.04 4.11
C SER A 200 3.04 15.95 3.37
N TYR A 201 2.92 15.80 2.05
CA TYR A 201 3.53 14.66 1.34
C TYR A 201 5.06 14.78 1.25
N PHE A 202 5.59 15.95 0.93
CA PHE A 202 7.02 16.18 0.75
C PHE A 202 7.68 16.55 2.08
N SER A 203 8.98 16.31 2.22
CA SER A 203 9.73 16.68 3.44
C SER A 203 9.65 18.18 3.73
N ASN A 204 9.59 19.01 2.67
CA ASN A 204 9.49 20.46 2.73
C ASN A 204 8.04 20.98 2.51
N SER A 205 7.03 20.12 2.55
CA SER A 205 5.63 20.53 2.55
C SER A 205 5.34 21.47 3.72
N PRO A 206 4.51 22.52 3.54
CA PRO A 206 4.39 23.60 4.51
C PRO A 206 4.07 23.13 5.94
N LEU A 207 3.06 22.28 6.08
CA LEU A 207 2.66 21.78 7.40
C LEU A 207 3.67 20.76 7.96
N LYS A 208 4.17 19.82 7.15
CA LYS A 208 5.14 18.82 7.58
C LYS A 208 6.42 19.45 8.10
N LYS A 209 6.96 20.40 7.34
CA LYS A 209 8.14 21.18 7.73
C LYS A 209 7.93 21.92 9.03
N LYS A 210 6.78 22.60 9.18
CA LYS A 210 6.43 23.35 10.39
C LYS A 210 6.38 22.44 11.63
N ILE A 211 5.74 21.26 11.54
CA ILE A 211 5.69 20.28 12.61
C ILE A 211 7.09 19.76 12.99
N GLN A 212 7.94 19.47 11.99
CA GLN A 212 9.32 19.04 12.22
C GLN A 212 10.16 20.12 12.92
N GLU A 213 10.03 21.39 12.50
CA GLU A 213 10.72 22.51 13.14
C GLU A 213 10.27 22.75 14.59
N MET A 214 8.99 22.50 14.89
CA MET A 214 8.45 22.55 16.26
C MET A 214 8.94 21.39 17.14
N GLY A 215 9.31 20.25 16.56
CA GLY A 215 9.77 19.07 17.29
C GLY A 215 8.74 18.48 18.26
N ILE A 216 7.44 18.58 17.93
CA ILE A 216 6.32 18.21 18.82
C ILE A 216 5.83 16.77 18.65
N ALA A 217 6.30 16.07 17.62
CA ALA A 217 5.84 14.73 17.24
C ALA A 217 6.92 13.97 16.46
N SER A 218 6.74 12.67 16.30
CA SER A 218 7.64 11.85 15.48
C SER A 218 7.40 12.06 13.98
N ASP A 219 6.14 12.17 13.55
CA ASP A 219 5.77 12.39 12.15
C ASP A 219 4.39 13.06 12.01
N LEU A 220 4.11 13.52 10.79
CA LEU A 220 2.80 13.99 10.33
C LEU A 220 2.36 13.13 9.14
N LEU A 221 1.25 12.43 9.31
CA LEU A 221 0.58 11.69 8.25
C LEU A 221 -0.61 12.48 7.74
N SER A 222 -0.92 12.36 6.44
CA SER A 222 -2.14 12.91 5.88
C SER A 222 -2.75 11.93 4.89
N TYR A 223 -4.04 11.70 5.06
CA TYR A 223 -4.84 10.84 4.18
C TYR A 223 -5.96 11.66 3.57
N SER A 224 -6.17 11.47 2.29
CA SER A 224 -7.38 11.91 1.62
C SER A 224 -8.23 10.69 1.28
N ASN A 225 -9.44 10.66 1.78
CA ASN A 225 -10.36 9.61 1.45
C ASN A 225 -11.29 10.08 0.33
N TYR A 226 -11.24 9.37 -0.78
CA TYR A 226 -12.15 9.52 -1.90
C TYR A 226 -12.40 8.14 -2.49
N GLY A 227 -13.60 7.64 -2.37
CA GLY A 227 -13.95 6.32 -2.87
C GLY A 227 -14.92 5.55 -1.98
N TYR A 228 -15.07 4.27 -2.26
CA TYR A 228 -16.10 3.42 -1.66
C TYR A 228 -16.01 3.27 -0.12
N GLY A 229 -14.85 3.52 0.48
CA GLY A 229 -14.66 3.39 1.93
C GLY A 229 -15.40 4.45 2.75
N ASN A 230 -15.64 5.65 2.21
CA ASN A 230 -16.17 6.81 2.94
C ASN A 230 -17.60 7.19 2.56
N GLY A 231 -18.33 6.32 1.93
CA GLY A 231 -19.68 6.62 1.52
C GLY A 231 -19.75 7.70 0.45
N ASN A 232 -20.67 8.67 0.63
CA ASN A 232 -20.90 9.74 -0.34
C ASN A 232 -19.93 10.91 -0.25
N PHE A 233 -19.00 10.91 0.72
CA PHE A 233 -18.20 12.09 1.02
C PHE A 233 -16.72 11.88 0.72
N THR A 234 -16.05 13.00 0.43
CA THR A 234 -14.60 13.11 0.44
C THR A 234 -14.15 13.83 1.70
N ASP A 235 -13.05 13.40 2.30
CA ASP A 235 -12.48 14.01 3.50
C ASP A 235 -10.95 14.05 3.46
N ILE A 236 -10.39 14.89 4.33
CA ILE A 236 -8.97 14.94 4.62
C ILE A 236 -8.76 14.68 6.11
N ASN A 237 -7.77 13.86 6.41
CA ASN A 237 -7.38 13.50 7.76
C ASN A 237 -5.88 13.73 7.92
N MET A 238 -5.49 14.55 8.88
CA MET A 238 -4.10 14.84 9.23
C MET A 238 -3.83 14.30 10.62
N ILE A 239 -2.83 13.44 10.77
CA ILE A 239 -2.50 12.79 12.04
C ILE A 239 -1.10 13.17 12.48
N LEU A 240 -1.01 13.85 13.62
CA LEU A 240 0.23 14.10 14.32
C LEU A 240 0.57 12.87 15.15
N LYS A 241 1.66 12.17 14.81
CA LYS A 241 2.01 10.85 15.35
C LYS A 241 3.01 10.95 16.50
N ASP A 242 2.78 10.16 17.57
CA ASP A 242 3.66 10.01 18.72
C ASP A 242 4.05 11.35 19.38
N ALA A 243 3.09 12.22 19.57
CA ALA A 243 3.28 13.51 20.23
C ALA A 243 3.18 13.42 21.77
N ASP A 244 3.76 14.38 22.47
CA ASP A 244 3.54 14.52 23.90
C ASP A 244 2.10 14.96 24.19
N SER A 245 1.59 14.65 25.39
CA SER A 245 0.27 15.12 25.81
C SER A 245 0.16 16.66 25.80
N GLY A 246 -1.06 17.18 25.55
CA GLY A 246 -1.33 18.63 25.53
C GLY A 246 -0.84 19.34 24.26
N LYS A 247 -0.60 18.64 23.15
CA LYS A 247 -0.21 19.24 21.86
C LYS A 247 -1.39 19.50 20.92
N ALA A 248 -2.62 19.16 21.31
CA ALA A 248 -3.82 19.30 20.49
C ALA A 248 -3.99 20.71 19.90
N ASP A 249 -3.98 21.76 20.75
CA ASP A 249 -4.19 23.15 20.31
C ASP A 249 -3.02 23.63 19.44
N ILE A 250 -1.77 23.24 19.76
CA ILE A 250 -0.60 23.60 18.96
C ILE A 250 -0.70 22.99 17.56
N PHE A 251 -1.13 21.75 17.47
CA PHE A 251 -1.32 21.07 16.17
C PHE A 251 -2.46 21.72 15.38
N LYS A 252 -3.61 21.94 16.02
CA LYS A 252 -4.74 22.65 15.42
C LYS A 252 -4.31 24.00 14.85
N ASP A 253 -3.66 24.83 15.66
CA ASP A 253 -3.21 26.17 15.24
C ASP A 253 -2.24 26.09 14.05
N ALA A 254 -1.34 25.09 14.02
CA ALA A 254 -0.44 24.89 12.91
C ALA A 254 -1.17 24.55 11.60
N VAL A 255 -2.17 23.65 11.66
CA VAL A 255 -3.01 23.30 10.50
C VAL A 255 -3.81 24.51 10.02
N GLU A 256 -4.52 25.18 10.93
CA GLU A 256 -5.36 26.33 10.59
C GLU A 256 -4.55 27.49 10.01
N GLU A 257 -3.35 27.74 10.51
CA GLU A 257 -2.45 28.76 9.94
C GLU A 257 -2.06 28.44 8.50
N GLU A 258 -1.74 27.18 8.18
CA GLU A 258 -1.40 26.80 6.80
C GLU A 258 -2.61 26.87 5.87
N LEU A 259 -3.79 26.48 6.34
CA LEU A 259 -5.03 26.67 5.56
C LEU A 259 -5.34 28.16 5.34
N GLU A 260 -5.13 29.05 6.32
CA GLU A 260 -5.25 30.49 6.15
C GLU A 260 -4.17 31.06 5.22
N ASN A 261 -2.94 30.51 5.20
CA ASN A 261 -1.93 30.85 4.22
C ASN A 261 -2.42 30.57 2.79
N ILE A 262 -2.98 29.39 2.56
CA ILE A 262 -3.55 29.02 1.25
C ILE A 262 -4.71 29.97 0.87
N LYS A 263 -5.67 30.20 1.78
CA LYS A 263 -6.82 31.10 1.56
C LYS A 263 -6.41 32.53 1.22
N ALA A 264 -5.29 32.98 1.78
CA ALA A 264 -4.70 34.30 1.51
C ALA A 264 -3.83 34.34 0.24
N GLY A 265 -3.69 33.23 -0.48
CA GLY A 265 -2.86 33.14 -1.69
C GLY A 265 -1.36 33.05 -1.41
N ARG A 266 -0.94 32.78 -0.18
CA ARG A 266 0.46 32.53 0.16
C ARG A 266 0.81 31.07 -0.13
N ILE A 267 1.03 30.74 -1.40
CA ILE A 267 1.30 29.41 -1.91
C ILE A 267 2.80 29.22 -2.14
N ASN A 268 3.36 28.12 -1.64
CA ASN A 268 4.70 27.68 -2.04
C ASN A 268 4.62 27.08 -3.45
N GLY A 269 5.11 27.84 -4.46
CA GLY A 269 5.03 27.44 -5.86
C GLY A 269 5.77 26.14 -6.18
N ASP A 270 6.89 25.88 -5.51
CA ASP A 270 7.68 24.66 -5.72
C ASP A 270 6.94 23.41 -5.26
N ILE A 271 6.32 23.48 -4.08
CA ILE A 271 5.50 22.36 -3.55
C ILE A 271 4.22 22.19 -4.38
N TYR A 272 3.61 23.30 -4.80
CA TYR A 272 2.45 23.26 -5.68
C TYR A 272 2.73 22.51 -6.99
N ASP A 273 3.84 22.84 -7.66
CA ASP A 273 4.26 22.21 -8.91
C ASP A 273 4.63 20.74 -8.69
N SER A 274 5.29 20.41 -7.57
CA SER A 274 5.63 19.02 -7.20
C SER A 274 4.38 18.18 -6.97
N ALA A 275 3.40 18.69 -6.21
CA ALA A 275 2.13 18.03 -5.96
C ALA A 275 1.35 17.80 -7.26
N LEU A 276 1.30 18.81 -8.14
CA LEU A 276 0.63 18.72 -9.43
C LEU A 276 1.27 17.67 -10.34
N ASN A 277 2.61 17.67 -10.43
CA ASN A 277 3.32 16.66 -11.21
C ASN A 277 3.11 15.25 -10.67
N LEU A 278 3.19 15.07 -9.35
CA LEU A 278 2.96 13.77 -8.71
C LEU A 278 1.56 13.25 -8.99
N MET A 279 0.54 14.10 -8.90
CA MET A 279 -0.83 13.70 -9.22
C MET A 279 -1.01 13.31 -10.69
N ASP A 280 -0.46 14.09 -11.61
CA ASP A 280 -0.50 13.78 -13.05
C ASP A 280 0.15 12.41 -13.34
N PHE A 281 1.26 12.11 -12.64
CA PHE A 281 1.89 10.79 -12.69
C PHE A 281 0.99 9.69 -12.12
N THR A 282 0.51 9.84 -10.90
CA THR A 282 -0.32 8.83 -10.23
C THR A 282 -1.54 8.47 -11.07
N LEU A 283 -2.20 9.46 -11.66
CA LEU A 283 -3.38 9.25 -12.50
C LEU A 283 -3.05 8.60 -13.85
N LYS A 284 -1.90 8.90 -14.45
CA LYS A 284 -1.44 8.24 -15.68
C LYS A 284 -0.92 6.83 -15.45
N GLU A 285 -0.23 6.61 -14.33
CA GLU A 285 0.38 5.32 -13.98
C GLU A 285 -0.62 4.32 -13.41
N PHE A 286 -1.75 4.79 -12.90
CA PHE A 286 -2.80 3.95 -12.30
C PHE A 286 -3.12 2.70 -13.12
N ALA A 287 -2.84 2.76 -14.41
CA ALA A 287 -3.10 1.72 -15.37
C ALA A 287 -2.01 0.62 -15.50
N ASN A 288 -0.86 0.70 -14.84
CA ASN A 288 0.30 -0.17 -15.13
C ASN A 288 0.67 -1.16 -14.02
N THR A 289 -0.31 -1.68 -13.30
CA THR A 289 -0.10 -2.69 -12.27
C THR A 289 -0.71 -4.04 -12.67
N ALA A 290 -0.20 -5.14 -12.13
CA ALA A 290 -0.78 -6.47 -12.29
C ALA A 290 -2.24 -6.54 -11.80
N THR A 291 -2.62 -5.64 -10.89
CA THR A 291 -3.97 -5.53 -10.30
C THR A 291 -4.83 -4.46 -10.96
N LYS A 292 -4.46 -3.96 -12.13
CA LYS A 292 -5.15 -2.88 -12.86
C LYS A 292 -6.66 -3.11 -12.98
N GLY A 293 -7.07 -4.32 -13.39
CA GLY A 293 -8.49 -4.64 -13.59
C GLY A 293 -9.31 -4.45 -12.32
N ILE A 294 -8.86 -5.01 -11.19
CA ILE A 294 -9.56 -4.85 -9.91
C ILE A 294 -9.53 -3.41 -9.41
N ALA A 295 -8.42 -2.70 -9.60
CA ALA A 295 -8.33 -1.30 -9.19
C ALA A 295 -9.31 -0.39 -9.96
N LEU A 296 -9.49 -0.64 -11.28
CA LEU A 296 -10.51 0.04 -12.10
C LEU A 296 -11.92 -0.36 -11.68
N ALA A 297 -12.16 -1.66 -11.43
CA ALA A 297 -13.44 -2.16 -10.97
C ALA A 297 -13.87 -1.50 -9.65
N LEU A 298 -12.98 -1.42 -8.67
CA LEU A 298 -13.26 -0.78 -7.37
C LEU A 298 -13.59 0.70 -7.52
N LYS A 299 -12.92 1.43 -8.41
CA LYS A 299 -13.28 2.83 -8.72
C LYS A 299 -14.68 2.95 -9.36
N ALA A 300 -15.02 2.07 -10.28
CA ALA A 300 -16.33 2.03 -10.91
C ALA A 300 -17.44 1.70 -9.89
N VAL A 301 -17.23 0.66 -9.09
CA VAL A 301 -18.16 0.21 -8.05
C VAL A 301 -18.38 1.29 -6.99
N ALA A 302 -17.36 2.06 -6.63
CA ALA A 302 -17.48 3.18 -5.71
C ALA A 302 -18.57 4.18 -6.13
N MET A 303 -18.69 4.44 -7.43
CA MET A 303 -19.78 5.30 -7.96
C MET A 303 -21.13 4.58 -7.97
N TRP A 304 -21.17 3.32 -8.41
CA TRP A 304 -22.42 2.55 -8.49
C TRP A 304 -23.09 2.34 -7.13
N LEU A 305 -22.32 2.12 -6.07
CA LEU A 305 -22.86 1.97 -4.70
C LEU A 305 -23.74 3.15 -4.27
N PHE A 306 -23.56 4.32 -4.86
CA PHE A 306 -24.29 5.54 -4.54
C PHE A 306 -25.15 6.05 -5.71
N ASP A 307 -25.58 5.17 -6.59
CA ASP A 307 -26.43 5.48 -7.77
C ASP A 307 -25.79 6.50 -8.74
N LYS A 308 -24.44 6.52 -8.82
CA LYS A 308 -23.70 7.41 -9.73
C LYS A 308 -23.21 6.65 -10.96
N SER A 309 -22.95 7.38 -12.04
CA SER A 309 -22.35 6.78 -13.23
C SER A 309 -20.92 6.30 -12.92
N PRO A 310 -20.59 5.03 -13.19
CA PRO A 310 -19.23 4.50 -13.00
C PRO A 310 -18.17 5.26 -13.83
N ALA A 311 -18.56 5.82 -14.97
CA ALA A 311 -17.66 6.62 -15.83
C ALA A 311 -17.16 7.90 -15.14
N THR A 312 -17.89 8.43 -14.16
CA THR A 312 -17.48 9.62 -13.40
C THR A 312 -16.15 9.43 -12.68
N ALA A 313 -15.88 8.22 -12.20
CA ALA A 313 -14.61 7.89 -11.51
C ALA A 313 -13.35 8.10 -12.36
N PHE A 314 -13.48 8.20 -13.69
CA PHE A 314 -12.36 8.29 -14.63
C PHE A 314 -12.21 9.67 -15.27
N VAL A 315 -13.03 10.65 -14.89
CA VAL A 315 -13.00 12.01 -15.45
C VAL A 315 -12.22 12.94 -14.53
N TYR A 316 -10.89 12.98 -14.65
CA TYR A 316 -9.99 13.78 -13.79
C TYR A 316 -9.20 14.84 -14.57
N ASN A 317 -9.03 14.73 -15.88
CA ASN A 317 -8.16 15.59 -16.67
C ASN A 317 -8.57 17.08 -16.59
N ALA A 318 -9.86 17.38 -16.56
CA ALA A 318 -10.34 18.76 -16.53
C ALA A 318 -9.84 19.50 -15.28
N THR A 319 -9.94 18.86 -14.11
CA THR A 319 -9.49 19.45 -12.83
C THR A 319 -7.99 19.66 -12.79
N LEU A 320 -7.21 18.69 -13.31
CA LEU A 320 -5.75 18.88 -13.43
C LEU A 320 -5.37 20.05 -14.33
N GLU A 321 -6.06 20.21 -15.47
CA GLU A 321 -5.82 21.34 -16.36
C GLU A 321 -6.24 22.68 -15.74
N GLU A 322 -7.26 22.71 -14.89
CA GLU A 322 -7.60 23.90 -14.10
C GLU A 322 -6.46 24.26 -13.12
N LEU A 323 -5.96 23.26 -12.37
CA LEU A 323 -4.84 23.46 -11.44
C LEU A 323 -3.56 23.94 -12.14
N LYS A 324 -3.27 23.41 -13.36
CA LYS A 324 -2.12 23.86 -14.17
C LYS A 324 -2.22 25.31 -14.60
N LYS A 325 -3.44 25.83 -14.82
CA LYS A 325 -3.67 27.17 -15.33
C LYS A 325 -3.65 28.25 -14.24
N ASP A 326 -4.25 27.95 -13.08
CA ASP A 326 -4.49 28.99 -12.08
C ASP A 326 -4.62 28.42 -10.66
N GLN A 327 -3.72 28.88 -9.79
CA GLN A 327 -3.75 28.56 -8.36
C GLN A 327 -5.01 29.06 -7.65
N SER A 328 -5.76 30.01 -8.23
CA SER A 328 -7.01 30.51 -7.66
C SER A 328 -8.07 29.41 -7.49
N THR A 329 -8.06 28.42 -8.39
CA THR A 329 -8.93 27.24 -8.29
C THR A 329 -8.71 26.49 -6.97
N PHE A 330 -7.46 26.25 -6.61
CA PHE A 330 -7.09 25.59 -5.34
C PHE A 330 -7.44 26.47 -4.12
N ILE A 331 -7.11 27.77 -4.19
CA ILE A 331 -7.41 28.73 -3.13
C ILE A 331 -8.91 28.80 -2.83
N ASN A 332 -9.74 28.85 -3.87
CA ASN A 332 -11.19 28.89 -3.72
C ASN A 332 -11.74 27.59 -3.15
N PHE A 333 -11.23 26.44 -3.58
CA PHE A 333 -11.59 25.16 -2.98
C PHE A 333 -11.36 25.15 -1.48
N VAL A 334 -10.17 25.54 -1.00
CA VAL A 334 -9.86 25.55 0.44
C VAL A 334 -10.73 26.55 1.21
N LYS A 335 -11.13 27.69 0.61
CA LYS A 335 -12.09 28.63 1.23
C LYS A 335 -13.47 28.01 1.45
N ASP A 336 -13.89 27.15 0.53
CA ASP A 336 -15.24 26.58 0.55
C ASP A 336 -15.37 25.34 1.43
N VAL A 337 -14.30 24.52 1.56
CA VAL A 337 -14.38 23.18 2.19
C VAL A 337 -13.93 23.13 3.64
N HIS A 338 -13.13 24.07 4.14
CA HIS A 338 -12.69 24.05 5.54
C HIS A 338 -13.81 24.53 6.47
N LYS A 339 -14.73 23.61 6.79
CA LYS A 339 -15.89 23.84 7.66
C LYS A 339 -15.99 22.72 8.68
N ASP A 340 -16.36 23.08 9.91
CA ASP A 340 -16.66 22.18 11.02
C ASP A 340 -15.61 21.07 11.24
N PRO A 341 -14.30 21.41 11.33
CA PRO A 341 -13.27 20.43 11.53
C PRO A 341 -13.40 19.74 12.89
N LYS A 342 -12.97 18.49 12.96
CA LYS A 342 -12.85 17.73 14.20
C LYS A 342 -11.39 17.58 14.58
N LEU A 343 -11.11 17.84 15.86
CA LEU A 343 -9.82 17.56 16.49
C LEU A 343 -10.03 16.40 17.47
N ILE A 344 -9.30 15.31 17.26
CA ILE A 344 -9.40 14.11 18.07
C ILE A 344 -8.05 13.89 18.77
N ASP A 345 -8.08 13.79 20.10
CA ASP A 345 -6.93 13.40 20.93
C ASP A 345 -7.03 11.90 21.24
N PHE A 346 -6.20 11.11 20.61
CA PHE A 346 -6.03 9.70 20.91
C PHE A 346 -4.97 9.56 22.01
N TYR A 347 -5.41 9.24 23.23
CA TYR A 347 -4.51 9.01 24.37
C TYR A 347 -4.29 7.51 24.62
N PRO A 348 -3.05 7.08 24.92
CA PRO A 348 -2.72 5.67 25.07
C PRO A 348 -3.27 5.08 26.37
N VAL A 349 -3.76 3.85 26.31
CA VAL A 349 -4.21 3.09 27.48
C VAL A 349 -3.59 1.69 27.42
N LYS A 350 -2.91 1.32 28.51
CA LYS A 350 -2.35 -0.03 28.66
C LYS A 350 -3.46 -1.03 28.99
N ASP A 351 -3.26 -2.27 28.59
CA ASP A 351 -4.24 -3.35 28.82
C ASP A 351 -5.67 -2.97 28.35
N PHE A 352 -5.77 -2.21 27.24
CA PHE A 352 -7.02 -1.60 26.75
C PHE A 352 -8.17 -2.61 26.61
N TYR A 353 -7.89 -3.82 26.18
CA TYR A 353 -8.90 -4.85 25.95
C TYR A 353 -9.13 -5.77 27.16
N LYS A 354 -8.39 -5.58 28.26
CA LYS A 354 -8.40 -6.48 29.43
C LYS A 354 -9.79 -6.75 29.96
N ASP A 355 -10.59 -5.71 30.20
CA ASP A 355 -11.94 -5.87 30.75
C ASP A 355 -12.86 -6.63 29.79
N ARG A 356 -12.69 -6.44 28.46
CA ARG A 356 -13.46 -7.15 27.43
C ARG A 356 -13.02 -8.62 27.34
N ASP A 357 -11.73 -8.89 27.41
CA ASP A 357 -11.18 -10.26 27.39
C ASP A 357 -11.54 -11.03 28.67
N GLU A 358 -11.50 -10.39 29.84
CA GLU A 358 -11.95 -10.98 31.10
C GLU A 358 -13.46 -11.27 31.08
N ALA A 359 -14.27 -10.38 30.51
CA ALA A 359 -15.70 -10.61 30.33
C ALA A 359 -15.99 -11.76 29.36
N GLU A 360 -15.24 -11.85 28.26
CA GLU A 360 -15.31 -12.96 27.29
C GLU A 360 -14.95 -14.28 27.98
N ARG A 361 -13.84 -14.32 28.72
CA ARG A 361 -13.40 -15.53 29.44
C ARG A 361 -14.48 -15.98 30.45
N LYS A 362 -14.97 -15.05 31.25
CA LYS A 362 -16.02 -15.33 32.23
C LYS A 362 -17.30 -15.87 31.59
N ALA A 363 -17.72 -15.28 30.46
CA ALA A 363 -18.90 -15.76 29.73
C ALA A 363 -18.72 -17.19 29.20
N LEU A 364 -17.53 -17.56 28.73
CA LEU A 364 -17.21 -18.91 28.29
C LEU A 364 -17.18 -19.92 29.46
N ASP A 365 -16.65 -19.51 30.64
CA ASP A 365 -16.63 -20.36 31.84
C ASP A 365 -18.04 -20.59 32.38
N GLU A 366 -18.88 -19.55 32.42
CA GLU A 366 -20.29 -19.67 32.81
C GLU A 366 -21.07 -20.53 31.81
N TYR A 367 -20.81 -20.36 30.50
CA TYR A 367 -21.42 -21.22 29.48
C TYR A 367 -21.06 -22.67 29.70
N LYS A 368 -19.77 -22.99 29.89
CA LYS A 368 -19.31 -24.39 30.15
C LYS A 368 -19.94 -24.95 31.40
N ALA A 369 -19.99 -24.18 32.50
CA ALA A 369 -20.55 -24.62 33.77
C ALA A 369 -22.06 -24.93 33.71
N ASN A 370 -22.79 -24.35 32.76
CA ASN A 370 -24.23 -24.54 32.59
C ASN A 370 -24.57 -25.65 31.58
N LEU A 371 -23.57 -26.23 30.88
CA LEU A 371 -23.81 -27.36 29.97
C LEU A 371 -24.03 -28.66 30.76
N SER A 372 -25.00 -29.47 30.36
CA SER A 372 -25.09 -30.86 30.76
C SER A 372 -23.95 -31.69 30.15
N ASP A 373 -23.70 -32.89 30.69
CA ASP A 373 -22.69 -33.79 30.14
C ASP A 373 -22.98 -34.13 28.65
N GLU A 374 -24.26 -34.33 28.31
CA GLU A 374 -24.69 -34.61 26.93
C GLU A 374 -24.45 -33.43 25.99
N GLU A 375 -24.70 -32.19 26.43
CA GLU A 375 -24.46 -30.96 25.65
C GLU A 375 -22.97 -30.73 25.46
N LEU A 376 -22.14 -30.99 26.48
CA LEU A 376 -20.69 -30.88 26.36
C LEU A 376 -20.12 -31.94 25.39
N GLU A 377 -20.59 -33.17 25.45
CA GLU A 377 -20.22 -34.22 24.51
C GLU A 377 -20.65 -33.89 23.08
N ALA A 378 -21.83 -33.29 22.90
CA ALA A 378 -22.30 -32.83 21.59
C ALA A 378 -21.42 -31.72 21.02
N LEU A 379 -20.98 -30.75 21.85
CA LEU A 379 -20.08 -29.68 21.45
C LEU A 379 -18.69 -30.23 21.05
N ILE A 380 -18.12 -31.13 21.84
CA ILE A 380 -16.85 -31.79 21.50
C ILE A 380 -16.97 -32.51 20.15
N LYS A 381 -18.04 -33.27 19.96
CA LYS A 381 -18.30 -33.98 18.70
C LYS A 381 -18.45 -33.01 17.51
N GLU A 382 -19.14 -31.87 17.66
CA GLU A 382 -19.27 -30.86 16.59
C GLU A 382 -17.88 -30.37 16.17
N ASN A 383 -16.96 -30.13 17.11
CA ASN A 383 -15.58 -29.73 16.82
C ASN A 383 -14.74 -30.86 16.19
N GLU A 384 -14.90 -32.10 16.65
CA GLU A 384 -14.25 -33.28 16.04
C GLU A 384 -14.73 -33.47 14.58
N ASP A 385 -16.03 -33.35 14.32
CA ASP A 385 -16.64 -33.50 12.99
C ASP A 385 -16.15 -32.38 12.05
N LEU A 386 -15.97 -31.14 12.56
CA LEU A 386 -15.39 -30.04 11.80
C LEU A 386 -13.92 -30.31 11.46
N LYS A 387 -13.12 -30.75 12.45
CA LYS A 387 -11.73 -31.12 12.26
C LYS A 387 -11.56 -32.24 11.24
N ALA A 388 -12.39 -33.27 11.35
CA ALA A 388 -12.40 -34.39 10.41
C ALA A 388 -12.73 -33.94 8.99
N MET A 389 -13.66 -32.97 8.81
CA MET A 389 -13.97 -32.38 7.51
C MET A 389 -12.76 -31.61 6.94
N GLN A 390 -12.06 -30.83 7.76
CA GLN A 390 -10.88 -30.07 7.32
C GLN A 390 -9.72 -30.97 6.89
N GLU A 391 -9.55 -32.11 7.57
CA GLU A 391 -8.49 -33.10 7.31
C GLU A 391 -8.81 -34.06 6.15
N ALA A 392 -10.09 -34.32 5.87
CA ALA A 392 -10.52 -35.35 4.90
C ALA A 392 -10.17 -35.02 3.44
N GLY A 393 -10.03 -33.73 3.10
CA GLY A 393 -9.92 -33.28 1.70
C GLY A 393 -11.22 -33.56 0.91
N ASP A 394 -11.22 -33.11 -0.34
CA ASP A 394 -12.39 -33.29 -1.21
C ASP A 394 -12.40 -34.67 -1.89
N SER A 395 -13.60 -35.18 -2.22
CA SER A 395 -13.74 -36.43 -2.94
C SER A 395 -13.18 -36.33 -4.35
N LYS A 396 -12.80 -37.46 -4.95
CA LYS A 396 -12.32 -37.49 -6.34
C LYS A 396 -13.37 -36.97 -7.33
N GLU A 397 -14.65 -37.21 -7.05
CA GLU A 397 -15.78 -36.77 -7.83
C GLU A 397 -15.93 -35.24 -7.74
N ALA A 398 -15.81 -34.68 -6.54
CA ALA A 398 -15.85 -33.22 -6.34
C ALA A 398 -14.66 -32.54 -7.05
N LEU A 399 -13.44 -33.07 -6.90
CA LEU A 399 -12.27 -32.54 -7.61
C LEU A 399 -12.42 -32.64 -9.14
N ALA A 400 -13.06 -33.70 -9.64
CA ALA A 400 -13.29 -33.89 -11.07
C ALA A 400 -14.36 -32.96 -11.65
N SER A 401 -15.23 -32.38 -10.83
CA SER A 401 -16.23 -31.40 -11.27
C SER A 401 -15.65 -30.00 -11.51
N ILE A 402 -14.45 -29.70 -10.95
CA ILE A 402 -13.80 -28.41 -11.15
C ILE A 402 -13.22 -28.35 -12.57
N PRO A 403 -13.60 -27.35 -13.39
CA PRO A 403 -13.03 -27.17 -14.72
C PRO A 403 -11.53 -26.89 -14.62
N THR A 404 -10.73 -27.63 -15.38
CA THR A 404 -9.27 -27.52 -15.35
C THR A 404 -8.68 -27.44 -16.76
N LEU A 405 -7.53 -26.77 -16.86
CA LEU A 405 -6.74 -26.73 -18.09
C LEU A 405 -6.03 -28.07 -18.34
N LYS A 406 -5.91 -28.45 -19.61
CA LYS A 406 -5.04 -29.53 -20.08
C LYS A 406 -3.74 -28.93 -20.61
N LEU A 407 -2.68 -29.75 -20.70
CA LEU A 407 -1.44 -29.30 -21.31
C LEU A 407 -1.61 -28.75 -22.74
N SER A 408 -2.59 -29.26 -23.49
CA SER A 408 -2.93 -28.77 -24.82
C SER A 408 -3.52 -27.35 -24.82
N ASP A 409 -4.02 -26.88 -23.72
CA ASP A 409 -4.65 -25.56 -23.58
C ASP A 409 -3.59 -24.47 -23.28
N LEU A 410 -2.36 -24.88 -22.98
CA LEU A 410 -1.24 -23.99 -22.71
C LEU A 410 -0.48 -23.68 -24.01
N PRO A 411 -0.08 -22.41 -24.24
CA PRO A 411 0.79 -22.06 -25.36
C PRO A 411 2.16 -22.75 -25.21
N ARG A 412 2.68 -23.35 -26.30
CA ARG A 412 4.02 -23.98 -26.29
C ARG A 412 5.14 -22.97 -26.29
N ASP A 413 4.91 -21.82 -26.92
CA ASP A 413 5.91 -20.79 -27.09
C ASP A 413 5.75 -19.73 -25.98
N ILE A 414 6.88 -19.38 -25.39
CA ILE A 414 6.94 -18.24 -24.47
C ILE A 414 6.82 -16.97 -25.30
N GLU A 415 5.92 -16.09 -24.89
CA GLU A 415 5.83 -14.74 -25.45
C GLU A 415 7.18 -14.03 -25.32
N LYS A 416 7.74 -13.63 -26.45
CA LYS A 416 8.99 -12.88 -26.48
C LYS A 416 8.67 -11.41 -26.25
N LEU A 417 9.20 -10.85 -25.19
CA LEU A 417 9.13 -9.42 -24.98
C LEU A 417 9.89 -8.71 -26.12
N PRO A 418 9.29 -7.69 -26.76
CA PRO A 418 9.97 -6.93 -27.79
C PRO A 418 11.12 -6.14 -27.17
N LEU A 419 12.36 -6.56 -27.46
CA LEU A 419 13.58 -5.91 -26.99
C LEU A 419 14.40 -5.48 -28.21
N GLU A 420 14.49 -4.18 -28.44
CA GLU A 420 15.31 -3.57 -29.48
C GLU A 420 16.67 -3.16 -28.90
N LYS A 421 17.75 -3.55 -29.56
CA LYS A 421 19.08 -3.12 -29.19
C LYS A 421 19.40 -1.78 -29.84
N ILE A 422 19.67 -0.77 -29.02
CA ILE A 422 20.08 0.58 -29.47
C ILE A 422 21.59 0.64 -29.67
N SER A 423 22.36 0.11 -28.69
CA SER A 423 23.82 -0.02 -28.70
C SER A 423 24.22 -1.30 -27.99
N ASP A 424 25.52 -1.52 -27.74
CA ASP A 424 25.98 -2.69 -26.99
C ASP A 424 25.53 -2.68 -25.52
N SER A 425 25.27 -1.50 -24.96
CA SER A 425 24.87 -1.28 -23.58
C SER A 425 23.44 -0.74 -23.43
N ALA A 426 22.76 -0.36 -24.51
CA ALA A 426 21.46 0.29 -24.45
C ALA A 426 20.36 -0.49 -25.18
N TYR A 427 19.21 -0.63 -24.53
CA TYR A 427 18.05 -1.39 -24.99
C TYR A 427 16.75 -0.59 -24.83
N TYR A 428 15.78 -0.89 -25.69
CA TYR A 428 14.45 -0.31 -25.66
C TYR A 428 13.39 -1.41 -25.82
N SER A 429 12.27 -1.25 -25.13
CA SER A 429 11.05 -2.05 -25.32
C SER A 429 9.87 -1.15 -25.62
N LYS A 430 9.10 -1.51 -26.66
CA LYS A 430 7.86 -0.81 -26.94
C LYS A 430 6.79 -1.24 -25.96
N GLU A 431 6.18 -0.26 -25.29
CA GLU A 431 5.10 -0.44 -24.32
C GLU A 431 4.04 0.65 -24.54
N ASP A 432 2.76 0.28 -24.50
CA ASP A 432 1.67 1.25 -24.60
C ASP A 432 1.48 1.99 -23.26
N SER A 433 2.40 2.89 -22.98
CA SER A 433 2.44 3.70 -21.77
C SER A 433 2.74 5.15 -22.09
N LYS A 434 2.09 6.07 -21.37
CA LYS A 434 2.41 7.52 -21.42
C LYS A 434 3.55 7.91 -20.48
N ILE A 435 4.06 6.95 -19.73
CA ILE A 435 5.19 7.11 -18.82
C ILE A 435 6.36 6.28 -19.36
N CYS A 436 7.52 6.90 -19.45
CA CYS A 436 8.77 6.24 -19.74
C CYS A 436 9.35 5.64 -18.45
N TYR A 437 9.64 4.35 -18.45
CA TYR A 437 10.34 3.65 -17.38
C TYR A 437 11.78 3.38 -17.79
N LEU A 438 12.72 4.02 -17.11
CA LEU A 438 14.15 3.90 -17.35
C LEU A 438 14.81 3.09 -16.24
N ASN A 439 15.68 2.15 -16.61
CA ASN A 439 16.55 1.40 -15.72
C ASN A 439 17.99 1.50 -16.19
N LEU A 440 18.89 1.89 -15.30
CA LEU A 440 20.33 1.90 -15.50
C LEU A 440 20.96 0.90 -14.53
N PHE A 441 21.78 -0.02 -15.02
CA PHE A 441 22.42 -1.06 -14.23
C PHE A 441 23.93 -0.86 -14.26
N PHE A 442 24.56 -0.92 -13.09
CA PHE A 442 26.00 -0.78 -12.90
C PHE A 442 26.54 -2.04 -12.24
N ASP A 443 27.41 -2.78 -12.93
CA ASP A 443 28.06 -3.97 -12.39
C ASP A 443 29.02 -3.57 -11.25
N ILE A 444 28.82 -4.15 -10.07
CA ILE A 444 29.66 -3.92 -8.89
C ILE A 444 30.49 -5.14 -8.50
N SER A 445 30.70 -6.09 -9.40
CA SER A 445 31.51 -7.30 -9.15
C SER A 445 32.98 -6.98 -8.78
N HIS A 446 33.44 -5.78 -9.07
CA HIS A 446 34.79 -5.30 -8.71
C HIS A 446 34.86 -4.75 -7.28
N ILE A 447 33.74 -4.51 -6.62
CA ILE A 447 33.68 -4.08 -5.22
C ILE A 447 33.84 -5.32 -4.33
N ALA A 448 34.61 -5.20 -3.25
CA ALA A 448 34.82 -6.29 -2.30
C ALA A 448 33.50 -6.68 -1.61
N GLU A 449 33.27 -7.97 -1.43
CA GLU A 449 32.01 -8.50 -0.88
C GLU A 449 31.70 -8.00 0.55
N GLU A 450 32.73 -7.70 1.35
CA GLU A 450 32.60 -7.08 2.67
C GLU A 450 31.96 -5.68 2.63
N ASP A 451 32.06 -4.99 1.51
CA ASP A 451 31.47 -3.66 1.32
C ASP A 451 30.00 -3.70 0.88
N TYR A 452 29.44 -4.86 0.51
CA TYR A 452 28.07 -4.93 -0.06
C TYR A 452 26.99 -4.42 0.89
N VAL A 453 27.13 -4.63 2.19
CA VAL A 453 26.21 -4.06 3.19
C VAL A 453 26.25 -2.54 3.16
N LYS A 454 27.46 -1.95 3.05
CA LYS A 454 27.62 -0.49 2.95
C LYS A 454 27.12 0.07 1.61
N VAL A 455 27.32 -0.68 0.51
CA VAL A 455 26.68 -0.34 -0.78
C VAL A 455 25.16 -0.30 -0.64
N ALA A 456 24.57 -1.31 -0.01
CA ALA A 456 23.12 -1.39 0.19
C ALA A 456 22.56 -0.21 1.02
N ASN A 457 23.28 0.20 2.07
CA ASN A 457 22.90 1.34 2.88
C ASN A 457 23.09 2.67 2.13
N LEU A 458 24.17 2.80 1.38
CA LEU A 458 24.45 4.00 0.60
C LEU A 458 23.43 4.22 -0.52
N VAL A 459 23.02 3.17 -1.24
CA VAL A 459 22.03 3.32 -2.34
C VAL A 459 20.66 3.77 -1.83
N ASP A 460 20.28 3.42 -0.60
CA ASP A 460 19.04 3.92 0.02
C ASP A 460 19.09 5.43 0.32
N LEU A 461 20.30 5.98 0.51
CA LEU A 461 20.49 7.41 0.74
C LEU A 461 20.47 8.22 -0.55
N LEU A 462 20.81 7.60 -1.69
CA LEU A 462 20.86 8.30 -2.97
C LEU A 462 19.46 8.85 -3.33
N ALA A 463 19.43 10.02 -3.92
CA ALA A 463 18.24 10.83 -4.19
C ALA A 463 17.60 11.53 -2.95
N ASP A 464 18.03 11.19 -1.73
CA ASP A 464 17.55 11.84 -0.50
C ASP A 464 18.65 12.62 0.26
N ILE A 465 19.87 12.62 -0.22
CA ILE A 465 20.98 13.42 0.31
C ILE A 465 21.30 14.60 -0.62
N LYS A 466 21.95 15.63 -0.05
CA LYS A 466 22.46 16.76 -0.86
C LYS A 466 23.47 16.28 -1.91
N THR A 467 23.64 17.08 -2.96
CA THR A 467 24.74 16.96 -3.90
C THR A 467 25.71 18.14 -3.72
N GLU A 468 26.84 18.11 -4.42
CA GLU A 468 27.72 19.27 -4.50
C GLU A 468 27.06 20.50 -5.19
N LYS A 469 25.94 20.28 -5.92
CA LYS A 469 25.24 21.29 -6.71
C LYS A 469 23.90 21.73 -6.12
N SER A 470 23.27 20.87 -5.34
CA SER A 470 21.92 21.10 -4.82
C SER A 470 21.81 20.73 -3.34
N SER A 471 21.09 21.54 -2.57
CA SER A 471 20.67 21.12 -1.22
C SER A 471 19.69 19.95 -1.32
N ARG A 472 19.49 19.21 -0.22
CA ARG A 472 18.54 18.10 -0.12
C ARG A 472 17.14 18.52 -0.58
N GLU A 473 16.63 19.63 -0.03
CA GLU A 473 15.28 20.13 -0.31
C GLU A 473 15.13 20.55 -1.78
N LYS A 474 16.19 21.15 -2.36
CA LYS A 474 16.18 21.51 -3.78
C LYS A 474 16.18 20.29 -4.66
N LEU A 475 17.02 19.29 -4.36
CA LEU A 475 17.10 18.05 -5.13
C LEU A 475 15.75 17.30 -5.09
N GLU A 476 15.16 17.14 -3.90
CA GLU A 476 13.84 16.55 -3.73
C GLU A 476 12.78 17.28 -4.57
N THR A 477 12.73 18.59 -4.47
CA THR A 477 11.81 19.41 -5.27
C THR A 477 12.01 19.22 -6.77
N ASP A 478 13.25 19.23 -7.26
CA ASP A 478 13.57 19.06 -8.67
C ASP A 478 13.20 17.64 -9.17
N ILE A 479 13.41 16.62 -8.35
CA ILE A 479 12.99 15.24 -8.63
C ILE A 479 11.46 15.20 -8.80
N PHE A 480 10.69 15.67 -7.83
CA PHE A 480 9.23 15.61 -7.87
C PHE A 480 8.60 16.53 -8.93
N LYS A 481 9.24 17.62 -9.32
CA LYS A 481 8.81 18.46 -10.45
C LYS A 481 9.09 17.83 -11.80
N THR A 482 10.09 16.96 -11.89
CA THR A 482 10.61 16.46 -13.16
C THR A 482 10.21 15.01 -13.41
N THR A 483 10.11 14.20 -12.38
CA THR A 483 9.93 12.74 -12.48
C THR A 483 8.75 12.27 -11.63
N GLY A 484 8.32 11.02 -11.84
CA GLY A 484 7.43 10.34 -10.91
C GLY A 484 8.20 9.68 -9.76
N ALA A 485 9.46 9.29 -9.99
CA ALA A 485 10.42 8.82 -9.00
C ALA A 485 11.81 8.65 -9.64
N ILE A 486 12.85 8.74 -8.79
CA ILE A 486 14.20 8.23 -9.04
C ILE A 486 14.57 7.40 -7.83
N ASN A 487 14.83 6.09 -8.04
CA ASN A 487 15.17 5.17 -6.97
C ASN A 487 16.47 4.44 -7.29
N PHE A 488 17.21 4.10 -6.24
CA PHE A 488 18.39 3.27 -6.33
C PHE A 488 18.20 1.99 -5.51
N ALA A 489 18.74 0.88 -6.00
CA ALA A 489 18.71 -0.40 -5.29
C ALA A 489 19.94 -1.23 -5.65
N ALA A 490 20.37 -2.08 -4.74
CA ALA A 490 21.42 -3.04 -5.01
C ALA A 490 20.83 -4.46 -5.05
N SER A 491 21.27 -5.30 -5.98
CA SER A 491 20.78 -6.67 -6.11
C SER A 491 21.81 -7.58 -6.80
N VAL A 492 21.47 -8.85 -6.99
CA VAL A 492 22.30 -9.82 -7.69
C VAL A 492 21.47 -10.62 -8.70
N VAL A 493 21.93 -10.68 -9.93
CA VAL A 493 21.30 -11.48 -11.00
C VAL A 493 22.15 -12.69 -11.34
N LYS A 494 21.48 -13.82 -11.63
CA LYS A 494 22.12 -15.02 -12.17
C LYS A 494 21.87 -15.12 -13.66
N ASN A 495 22.94 -15.19 -14.44
CA ASN A 495 22.84 -15.54 -15.85
C ASN A 495 22.61 -17.05 -15.97
N TYR A 496 21.42 -17.47 -16.36
CA TYR A 496 21.04 -18.88 -16.44
C TYR A 496 21.74 -19.67 -17.56
N LYS A 497 22.36 -18.99 -18.54
CA LYS A 497 23.10 -19.66 -19.63
C LYS A 497 24.47 -20.13 -19.18
N ASN A 498 25.16 -19.37 -18.33
CA ASN A 498 26.54 -19.67 -17.91
C ASN A 498 26.71 -19.76 -16.39
N GLY A 499 25.65 -19.52 -15.60
CA GLY A 499 25.67 -19.58 -14.14
C GLY A 499 26.35 -18.40 -13.46
N LYS A 500 26.89 -17.42 -14.19
CA LYS A 500 27.58 -16.25 -13.61
C LYS A 500 26.61 -15.45 -12.75
N LEU A 501 27.04 -15.11 -11.54
CA LEU A 501 26.36 -14.13 -10.67
C LEU A 501 26.97 -12.75 -10.93
N THR A 502 26.11 -11.75 -11.05
CA THR A 502 26.52 -10.36 -11.23
C THR A 502 25.78 -9.51 -10.20
N PRO A 503 26.44 -9.05 -9.14
CA PRO A 503 25.91 -8.02 -8.26
C PRO A 503 25.90 -6.69 -9.00
N PHE A 504 24.85 -5.89 -8.79
CA PHE A 504 24.68 -4.62 -9.48
C PHE A 504 23.95 -3.59 -8.62
N VAL A 505 24.20 -2.33 -8.94
CA VAL A 505 23.35 -1.20 -8.50
C VAL A 505 22.45 -0.83 -9.67
N GLN A 506 21.17 -0.68 -9.40
CA GLN A 506 20.15 -0.22 -10.33
C GLN A 506 19.72 1.20 -9.96
N CYS A 507 19.72 2.10 -10.94
CA CYS A 507 18.95 3.33 -10.88
C CYS A 507 17.69 3.16 -11.72
N SER A 508 16.51 3.29 -11.13
CA SER A 508 15.23 3.28 -11.82
C SER A 508 14.58 4.66 -11.77
N ALA A 509 14.05 5.11 -12.89
CA ALA A 509 13.35 6.39 -12.97
C ALA A 509 12.11 6.29 -13.85
N LYS A 510 11.11 7.10 -13.56
CA LYS A 510 9.90 7.21 -14.37
C LYS A 510 9.57 8.68 -14.64
N PHE A 511 9.29 9.00 -15.89
CA PHE A 511 9.02 10.37 -16.33
C PHE A 511 8.20 10.42 -17.61
N THR A 512 7.63 11.58 -17.93
CA THR A 512 6.98 11.83 -19.22
C THR A 512 8.02 12.17 -20.28
N LYS A 513 7.67 11.97 -21.56
CA LYS A 513 8.59 12.17 -22.70
C LYS A 513 9.25 13.55 -22.72
N ASP A 514 8.47 14.58 -22.45
CA ASP A 514 8.95 15.99 -22.44
C ASP A 514 9.97 16.28 -21.34
N LYS A 515 10.00 15.45 -20.28
CA LYS A 515 10.91 15.58 -19.13
C LYS A 515 12.13 14.66 -19.18
N ALA A 516 12.27 13.83 -20.20
CA ALA A 516 13.32 12.84 -20.32
C ALA A 516 14.75 13.39 -20.14
N VAL A 517 15.06 14.51 -20.81
CA VAL A 517 16.39 15.15 -20.72
C VAL A 517 16.65 15.75 -19.34
N SER A 518 15.62 16.33 -18.72
CA SER A 518 15.73 16.91 -17.37
C SER A 518 15.89 15.82 -16.31
N ALA A 519 15.18 14.69 -16.43
CA ALA A 519 15.34 13.53 -15.59
C ALA A 519 16.78 12.96 -15.66
N MET A 520 17.33 12.83 -16.87
CA MET A 520 18.70 12.36 -17.05
C MET A 520 19.75 13.29 -16.42
N LYS A 521 19.52 14.61 -16.43
CA LYS A 521 20.41 15.56 -15.75
C LYS A 521 20.38 15.39 -14.23
N LEU A 522 19.21 15.13 -13.64
CA LEU A 522 19.10 14.83 -12.20
C LEU A 522 19.80 13.51 -11.85
N ILE A 523 19.62 12.48 -12.67
CA ILE A 523 20.30 11.19 -12.48
C ILE A 523 21.82 11.36 -12.56
N ASP A 524 22.31 12.11 -13.56
CA ASP A 524 23.74 12.42 -13.71
C ASP A 524 24.29 13.19 -12.49
N GLU A 525 23.51 14.13 -11.98
CA GLU A 525 23.87 14.90 -10.78
C GLU A 525 23.96 13.98 -9.55
N ILE A 526 22.97 13.12 -9.32
CA ILE A 526 22.95 12.19 -8.18
C ILE A 526 24.13 11.23 -8.26
N ILE A 527 24.36 10.61 -9.42
CA ILE A 527 25.43 9.62 -9.59
C ILE A 527 26.82 10.22 -9.36
N LYS A 528 27.06 11.46 -9.80
CA LYS A 528 28.40 12.05 -9.78
C LYS A 528 28.70 12.93 -8.57
N TYR A 529 27.66 13.54 -7.98
CA TYR A 529 27.85 14.64 -7.05
C TYR A 529 27.15 14.45 -5.70
N SER A 530 26.53 13.29 -5.43
CA SER A 530 25.95 13.01 -4.10
C SER A 530 27.01 13.06 -3.01
N ASP A 531 26.70 13.78 -1.93
CA ASP A 531 27.60 13.96 -0.79
C ASP A 531 27.01 13.37 0.50
N PRO A 532 27.46 12.17 0.90
CA PRO A 532 26.97 11.49 2.12
C PRO A 532 27.56 12.06 3.43
N SER A 533 28.12 13.27 3.42
CA SER A 533 28.79 13.86 4.60
C SER A 533 27.84 14.50 5.61
N ASP A 534 26.55 14.53 5.36
CA ASP A 534 25.57 15.12 6.28
C ASP A 534 25.22 14.12 7.40
N GLU A 535 25.89 14.30 8.55
CA GLU A 535 25.71 13.44 9.72
C GLU A 535 24.26 13.40 10.24
N LYS A 536 23.51 14.51 10.11
CA LYS A 536 22.13 14.56 10.58
C LYS A 536 21.23 13.70 9.70
N VAL A 537 21.40 13.80 8.38
CA VAL A 537 20.64 13.00 7.42
C VAL A 537 21.00 11.52 7.57
N LEU A 538 22.29 11.18 7.70
CA LEU A 538 22.73 9.81 7.94
C LEU A 538 22.10 9.24 9.23
N LYS A 539 22.17 9.99 10.34
CA LYS A 539 21.58 9.56 11.62
C LYS A 539 20.08 9.34 11.52
N MET A 540 19.36 10.26 10.86
CA MET A 540 17.93 10.16 10.65
C MET A 540 17.58 8.91 9.85
N ASN A 541 18.23 8.68 8.72
CA ASN A 541 18.01 7.50 7.88
C ASN A 541 18.27 6.18 8.65
N VAL A 542 19.36 6.12 9.43
CA VAL A 542 19.65 4.94 10.28
C VAL A 542 18.53 4.69 11.29
N LEU A 543 18.04 5.75 11.93
CA LEU A 543 16.95 5.65 12.92
C LEU A 543 15.63 5.19 12.27
N GLU A 544 15.27 5.77 11.15
CA GLU A 544 14.06 5.42 10.38
C GLU A 544 14.14 3.96 9.88
N SER A 545 15.22 3.58 9.21
CA SER A 545 15.38 2.21 8.67
C SER A 545 15.34 1.13 9.74
N VAL A 546 15.95 1.39 10.92
CA VAL A 546 15.89 0.45 12.05
C VAL A 546 14.50 0.41 12.66
N SER A 547 13.82 1.54 12.79
CA SER A 547 12.45 1.61 13.31
C SER A 547 11.47 0.85 12.41
N ASP A 548 11.56 1.07 11.10
CA ASP A 548 10.71 0.40 10.12
C ASP A 548 10.93 -1.12 10.13
N PHE A 549 12.19 -1.55 10.24
CA PHE A 549 12.49 -2.96 10.38
C PHE A 549 11.92 -3.55 11.67
N ASP A 550 12.15 -2.89 12.83
CA ASP A 550 11.70 -3.37 14.13
C ASP A 550 10.16 -3.46 14.20
N ASN A 551 9.44 -2.54 13.56
CA ASN A 551 7.98 -2.56 13.46
C ASN A 551 7.44 -3.69 12.56
N ASN A 552 8.21 -4.07 11.53
CA ASN A 552 7.77 -5.07 10.54
C ASN A 552 8.40 -6.46 10.73
N VAL A 553 9.38 -6.62 11.62
CA VAL A 553 10.18 -7.86 11.72
C VAL A 553 9.34 -9.11 11.94
N LEU A 554 8.28 -9.05 12.74
CA LEU A 554 7.41 -10.20 12.99
C LEU A 554 6.66 -10.65 11.72
N ASN A 555 6.22 -9.70 10.89
CA ASN A 555 5.53 -9.99 9.64
C ASN A 555 6.46 -10.61 8.60
N ILE A 556 7.73 -10.21 8.56
CA ILE A 556 8.73 -10.67 7.58
C ILE A 556 9.64 -11.78 8.10
N ALA A 557 9.54 -12.16 9.39
CA ALA A 557 10.37 -13.19 9.99
C ALA A 557 10.39 -14.54 9.23
N PRO A 558 9.26 -15.07 8.71
CA PRO A 558 9.27 -16.30 7.91
C PRO A 558 10.09 -16.15 6.62
N ALA A 559 10.02 -14.99 5.95
CA ALA A 559 10.80 -14.71 4.74
C ALA A 559 12.29 -14.63 5.07
N ILE A 560 12.66 -13.92 6.14
CA ILE A 560 14.05 -13.83 6.62
C ILE A 560 14.60 -15.23 6.93
N ALA A 561 13.85 -16.07 7.66
CA ALA A 561 14.27 -17.41 8.00
C ALA A 561 14.50 -18.28 6.74
N MET A 562 13.61 -18.15 5.75
CA MET A 562 13.75 -18.84 4.46
C MET A 562 14.99 -18.37 3.69
N ASP A 563 15.26 -17.07 3.63
CA ASP A 563 16.41 -16.51 2.92
C ASP A 563 17.72 -16.92 3.58
N VAL A 564 17.78 -16.91 4.92
CA VAL A 564 18.93 -17.42 5.69
C VAL A 564 19.14 -18.91 5.43
N ALA A 565 18.08 -19.72 5.38
CA ALA A 565 18.17 -21.14 5.08
C ALA A 565 18.68 -21.39 3.65
N LYS A 566 18.16 -20.69 2.64
CA LYS A 566 18.61 -20.77 1.25
C LYS A 566 20.07 -20.36 1.08
N ALA A 567 20.51 -19.33 1.79
CA ALA A 567 21.88 -18.81 1.75
C ALA A 567 22.94 -19.84 2.22
N GLN A 568 22.54 -20.85 3.01
CA GLN A 568 23.44 -21.96 3.39
C GLN A 568 23.89 -22.81 2.19
N SER A 569 23.12 -22.82 1.11
CA SER A 569 23.35 -23.69 -0.05
C SER A 569 23.45 -22.96 -1.39
N LEU A 570 22.97 -21.73 -1.46
CA LEU A 570 22.88 -20.95 -2.68
C LEU A 570 23.69 -19.65 -2.58
N GLU A 571 24.75 -19.57 -3.37
CA GLU A 571 25.65 -18.39 -3.40
C GLU A 571 24.90 -17.10 -3.75
N LYS A 572 23.94 -17.14 -4.67
CA LYS A 572 23.11 -15.99 -5.00
C LYS A 572 22.40 -15.46 -3.75
N GLU A 573 21.77 -16.33 -2.98
CA GLU A 573 21.01 -15.94 -1.80
C GLU A 573 21.93 -15.43 -0.67
N ARG A 574 23.15 -15.97 -0.58
CA ARG A 574 24.17 -15.47 0.34
C ARG A 574 24.56 -14.01 0.03
N LEU A 575 24.74 -13.67 -1.25
CA LEU A 575 24.98 -12.28 -1.65
C LEU A 575 23.75 -11.40 -1.46
N THR A 576 22.56 -11.95 -1.67
CA THR A 576 21.28 -11.26 -1.45
C THR A 576 21.11 -10.83 0.02
N LEU A 577 21.50 -11.67 1.01
CA LEU A 577 21.44 -11.30 2.42
C LEU A 577 22.23 -10.03 2.76
N LYS A 578 23.33 -9.78 2.05
CA LYS A 578 24.16 -8.57 2.26
C LYS A 578 23.58 -7.33 1.58
N LEU A 579 23.01 -7.50 0.38
CA LEU A 579 22.56 -6.37 -0.45
C LEU A 579 21.16 -5.85 -0.04
N HIS A 580 20.26 -6.73 0.44
CA HIS A 580 18.94 -6.30 0.92
C HIS A 580 18.30 -7.24 1.94
N GLY A 581 19.10 -8.09 2.59
CA GLY A 581 18.64 -9.01 3.63
C GLY A 581 18.98 -8.56 5.05
N ILE A 582 18.93 -9.53 5.97
CA ILE A 582 19.09 -9.30 7.41
C ILE A 582 20.48 -8.72 7.78
N GLU A 583 21.54 -9.00 7.01
CA GLU A 583 22.90 -8.50 7.31
C GLU A 583 22.96 -6.96 7.24
N LYS A 584 22.20 -6.35 6.33
CA LYS A 584 22.04 -4.90 6.24
C LYS A 584 21.47 -4.31 7.55
N PHE A 585 20.42 -4.92 8.10
CA PHE A 585 19.78 -4.42 9.33
C PHE A 585 20.65 -4.65 10.58
N ILE A 586 21.41 -5.75 10.63
CA ILE A 586 22.39 -5.98 11.71
C ILE A 586 23.41 -4.85 11.74
N HIS A 587 23.95 -4.48 10.57
CA HIS A 587 24.89 -3.35 10.45
C HIS A 587 24.25 -2.01 10.85
N LEU A 588 23.03 -1.72 10.40
CA LEU A 588 22.32 -0.49 10.79
C LEU A 588 22.03 -0.42 12.30
N LYS A 589 21.71 -1.54 12.95
CA LYS A 589 21.54 -1.60 14.40
C LYS A 589 22.85 -1.33 15.16
N GLU A 590 23.95 -1.87 14.66
CA GLU A 590 25.29 -1.58 15.21
C GLU A 590 25.64 -0.10 15.03
N LEU A 591 25.44 0.44 13.84
CA LEU A 591 25.66 1.86 13.55
C LEU A 591 24.76 2.77 14.41
N LYS A 592 23.48 2.41 14.63
CA LYS A 592 22.58 3.12 15.53
C LYS A 592 23.11 3.15 16.96
N ALA A 593 23.56 2.00 17.46
CA ALA A 593 24.03 1.86 18.85
C ALA A 593 25.34 2.63 19.13
N ASN A 594 26.22 2.73 18.13
CA ASN A 594 27.57 3.31 18.25
C ASN A 594 27.79 4.48 17.27
N PHE A 595 26.74 5.26 16.97
CA PHE A 595 26.74 6.23 15.89
C PHE A 595 27.91 7.22 15.96
N ASP A 596 28.14 7.82 17.12
CA ASP A 596 29.17 8.85 17.28
C ASP A 596 30.61 8.30 17.11
N GLU A 597 30.81 6.99 17.30
CA GLU A 597 32.10 6.32 17.12
C GLU A 597 32.31 5.85 15.68
N LEU A 598 31.27 5.40 15.00
CA LEU A 598 31.34 4.75 13.68
C LEU A 598 31.07 5.68 12.50
N LYS A 599 30.36 6.80 12.70
CA LYS A 599 29.88 7.68 11.62
C LYS A 599 30.99 8.17 10.68
N ASP A 600 32.16 8.54 11.21
CA ASP A 600 33.25 9.10 10.42
C ASP A 600 33.85 8.05 9.46
N GLU A 601 33.99 6.81 9.92
CA GLU A 601 34.43 5.69 9.10
C GLU A 601 33.38 5.32 8.05
N GLU A 602 32.10 5.29 8.42
CA GLU A 602 30.98 5.01 7.52
C GLU A 602 30.89 6.06 6.39
N ILE A 603 30.95 7.35 6.73
CA ILE A 603 30.97 8.44 5.75
C ILE A 603 32.20 8.34 4.82
N LYS A 604 33.36 7.99 5.35
CA LYS A 604 34.56 7.79 4.54
C LYS A 604 34.39 6.65 3.54
N ASP A 605 33.82 5.53 3.98
CA ASP A 605 33.54 4.39 3.10
C ASP A 605 32.48 4.73 2.05
N TYR A 606 31.42 5.44 2.41
CA TYR A 606 30.42 5.92 1.44
C TYR A 606 31.04 6.82 0.38
N LYS A 607 31.90 7.74 0.75
CA LYS A 607 32.65 8.58 -0.21
C LYS A 607 33.56 7.77 -1.14
N ARG A 608 34.19 6.71 -0.62
CA ARG A 608 34.99 5.77 -1.43
C ARG A 608 34.08 5.00 -2.40
N LEU A 609 32.95 4.47 -1.92
CA LEU A 609 32.01 3.69 -2.71
C LEU A 609 31.36 4.53 -3.80
N MET A 610 30.97 5.79 -3.53
CA MET A 610 30.47 6.72 -4.55
C MET A 610 31.40 6.83 -5.75
N LYS A 611 32.73 6.83 -5.53
CA LYS A 611 33.73 6.90 -6.61
C LYS A 611 33.92 5.60 -7.38
N THR A 612 33.45 4.47 -6.84
CA THR A 612 33.71 3.14 -7.44
C THR A 612 32.48 2.42 -7.94
N MET A 613 31.26 2.74 -7.42
CA MET A 613 30.04 2.03 -7.81
C MET A 613 29.59 2.28 -9.25
N PHE A 614 29.72 3.51 -9.74
CA PHE A 614 29.19 3.92 -11.03
C PHE A 614 30.28 3.92 -12.08
N ARG A 615 30.53 2.75 -12.68
CA ARG A 615 31.58 2.55 -13.69
C ARG A 615 30.96 2.21 -15.04
N LYS A 616 31.74 2.50 -16.11
CA LYS A 616 31.35 2.18 -17.49
C LYS A 616 31.32 0.68 -17.76
N ASP A 617 32.25 -0.05 -17.13
CA ASP A 617 32.40 -1.48 -17.32
C ASP A 617 31.18 -2.22 -16.77
N GLY A 618 30.47 -2.93 -17.65
CA GLY A 618 29.23 -3.63 -17.30
C GLY A 618 27.99 -2.73 -17.17
N PHE A 619 28.08 -1.45 -17.56
CA PHE A 619 26.93 -0.57 -17.64
C PHE A 619 25.93 -1.09 -18.68
N ILE A 620 24.64 -1.17 -18.28
CA ILE A 620 23.51 -1.50 -19.16
C ILE A 620 22.37 -0.53 -18.88
N SER A 621 21.72 -0.07 -19.92
CA SER A 621 20.50 0.74 -19.84
C SER A 621 19.35 0.09 -20.58
N HIS A 622 18.16 0.25 -20.04
CA HIS A 622 16.92 -0.17 -20.68
C HIS A 622 15.81 0.84 -20.36
N TYR A 623 15.04 1.20 -21.38
CA TYR A 623 13.79 1.91 -21.10
C TYR A 623 12.63 1.34 -21.91
N SER A 624 11.40 1.47 -21.35
CA SER A 624 10.15 1.15 -22.04
C SER A 624 9.28 2.39 -22.21
N PHE A 625 8.66 2.53 -23.38
CA PHE A 625 7.74 3.63 -23.72
C PHE A 625 6.98 3.31 -25.02
N GLU A 626 5.96 4.09 -25.38
CA GLU A 626 5.19 3.92 -26.62
C GLU A 626 6.03 4.05 -27.91
N CYS A 627 7.11 4.81 -27.87
CA CYS A 627 8.06 4.96 -28.99
C CYS A 627 9.48 5.29 -28.48
N ARG A 628 10.47 5.11 -29.33
CA ARG A 628 11.85 5.56 -29.04
C ARG A 628 11.91 7.08 -28.84
N ILE A 629 12.76 7.50 -27.87
CA ILE A 629 13.01 8.91 -27.54
C ILE A 629 14.47 9.21 -27.87
N ALA A 630 14.71 9.84 -29.03
CA ALA A 630 16.07 10.10 -29.53
C ALA A 630 16.92 10.96 -28.58
N GLU A 631 16.29 11.91 -27.90
CA GLU A 631 16.94 12.77 -26.92
C GLU A 631 17.35 11.98 -25.67
N LEU A 632 16.57 10.96 -25.27
CA LEU A 632 16.91 10.05 -24.17
C LEU A 632 18.06 9.13 -24.58
N ASP A 633 18.02 8.54 -25.79
CA ASP A 633 19.11 7.72 -26.32
C ASP A 633 20.45 8.48 -26.27
N LYS A 634 20.43 9.77 -26.68
CA LYS A 634 21.60 10.63 -26.63
C LYS A 634 22.06 10.91 -25.20
N ALA A 635 21.15 11.24 -24.30
CA ALA A 635 21.47 11.54 -22.90
C ALA A 635 22.05 10.32 -22.17
N ILE A 636 21.53 9.10 -22.44
CA ILE A 636 22.09 7.85 -21.93
C ILE A 636 23.52 7.62 -22.44
N ALA A 637 23.76 7.83 -23.75
CA ALA A 637 25.10 7.70 -24.33
C ALA A 637 26.10 8.74 -23.76
N GLU A 638 25.65 9.96 -23.50
CA GLU A 638 26.45 11.01 -22.85
C GLU A 638 26.81 10.63 -21.41
N LEU A 639 25.85 10.09 -20.64
CA LEU A 639 26.12 9.56 -19.30
C LEU A 639 27.16 8.44 -19.36
N GLU A 640 26.94 7.42 -20.19
CA GLU A 640 27.87 6.29 -20.34
C GLU A 640 29.28 6.74 -20.72
N ALA A 641 29.41 7.69 -21.67
CA ALA A 641 30.69 8.23 -22.09
C ALA A 641 31.42 9.01 -21.00
N SER A 642 30.70 9.52 -20.01
CA SER A 642 31.24 10.28 -18.87
C SER A 642 31.65 9.42 -17.67
N LEU A 643 31.26 8.13 -17.65
CA LEU A 643 31.66 7.18 -16.60
C LEU A 643 33.12 6.75 -16.79
N GLU A 644 33.83 6.61 -15.68
CA GLU A 644 35.19 6.08 -15.68
C GLU A 644 35.19 4.55 -15.85
N SER A 645 36.22 4.01 -16.47
CA SER A 645 36.49 2.58 -16.51
C SER A 645 37.15 2.09 -15.22
N ILE A 646 37.00 0.81 -14.89
CA ILE A 646 37.60 0.17 -13.70
C ILE A 646 39.13 0.31 -13.74
N ASP A 647 39.75 0.17 -14.91
CA ASP A 647 41.21 0.24 -15.12
C ASP A 647 41.71 1.68 -15.41
N ALA A 648 40.87 2.70 -15.23
CA ALA A 648 41.32 4.09 -15.36
C ALA A 648 42.25 4.46 -14.20
N PRO A 649 43.45 5.04 -14.50
CA PRO A 649 44.48 5.31 -13.51
C PRO A 649 44.06 6.41 -12.48
#